data_2cdb9e470c5fe1570b29e31634da50c0
#
_entry.id   2cdb9e470c5fe1570b29e31634da50c0
#
_cell.length_a   1.000
_cell.length_b   1.000
_cell.length_c   1.000
_cell.angle_alpha   90.00
_cell.angle_beta   90.00
_cell.angle_gamma   90.00
#
_symmetry.space_group_name_H-M   'P 1'
#
loop_
_entity.id
_entity.type
_entity.pdbx_description
1 polymer ?
#
loop_
_entity_poly.entity_id
_entity_poly.type
_entity_poly.pdbx_seq_one_letter_code
_entity_poly.pdbx_strand_id
1 'polypeptide(L)'
;VAAKINQVIVAAICAFPALAVAQVTPVTTTAAPTPTRWVINAAGATPNAMPSGMMQQLQTTLGVPVKMVRPLLQPNSYLVEMQSLPVLGSLQTPQAIRTALQALPGVRFASPDIQLQRTAVPAPNDGSYAANQASYMNTGAYASLRMQDVWEQTRGSSNVVIAVLDSGVLFENPELKGRLLPGYDFVTRATPPTGERELGTVINSGSNDGDGRDPDPSDPGDAPPPGFTCPDGSTTSSWHGTTVASVAAAQSNNGQFLAGMDWNAKVLPVRVSGRCGIATSSDIVDAFYWATGSGRVDPTIGVNPNPANVINLSFATDTPLLGGGCAAADMVALAIADARARNVSVVVSAGNNSGGAVQYPANCAGTIAAGAAEQDGQLATYTAKGGSSSFLTLHAPGNSNGRYVGASNTGESTPNPNGSSAFLFAGTSFSAPMIAGAISLLRAARPSLTPSEIETILRNSALPYPANADFTQGLFGFARRNCTSTACGAGLLNVVGALQATRESSNALPVANVQQSAVVASNGPFTLNGDLSTNSAGSSANLSYSWQQVFGNPVALAGTTNSSLQVQSGMAGNIAEFALTVTDTATNRSNTSVVRLANVSANERTFTPSVDSSGGDTSTSTSPVSATQGGGGGGGGAMGLAGLLGLGILLAVWRRILGVN
;
A
#
# COMPACT_ATOMS: atom_id res chain seq x y z
N VAL A 1 -32.88 -61.96 -3.44
CA VAL A 1 -32.43 -60.87 -4.35
C VAL A 1 -31.63 -59.82 -3.54
N ALA A 2 -31.75 -59.80 -2.22
CA ALA A 2 -31.05 -58.83 -1.36
C ALA A 2 -29.64 -59.24 -0.90
N ALA A 3 -29.16 -60.45 -1.27
CA ALA A 3 -27.88 -60.99 -0.78
C ALA A 3 -26.72 -60.94 -1.81
N LYS A 4 -26.92 -60.34 -2.99
CA LYS A 4 -25.87 -60.24 -4.05
C LYS A 4 -25.35 -58.83 -4.34
N ILE A 5 -25.83 -57.81 -3.62
CA ILE A 5 -25.39 -56.41 -3.82
C ILE A 5 -24.24 -56.02 -2.87
N ASN A 6 -24.04 -56.77 -1.78
CA ASN A 6 -22.99 -56.40 -0.81
C ASN A 6 -21.57 -56.97 -1.09
N GLN A 7 -21.37 -57.74 -2.16
CA GLN A 7 -20.02 -58.24 -2.50
C GLN A 7 -19.29 -57.48 -3.60
N VAL A 8 -19.96 -56.55 -4.28
CA VAL A 8 -19.31 -55.72 -5.35
C VAL A 8 -18.76 -54.40 -4.82
N ILE A 9 -19.20 -53.93 -3.65
CA ILE A 9 -18.73 -52.64 -3.09
C ILE A 9 -17.46 -52.79 -2.23
N VAL A 10 -17.12 -54.02 -1.76
CA VAL A 10 -15.91 -54.24 -0.93
C VAL A 10 -14.64 -54.46 -1.78
N ALA A 11 -14.77 -54.78 -3.07
CA ALA A 11 -13.61 -55.02 -3.94
C ALA A 11 -13.05 -53.75 -4.66
N ALA A 12 -13.76 -52.62 -4.55
CA ALA A 12 -13.34 -51.37 -5.23
C ALA A 12 -12.56 -50.41 -4.32
N ILE A 13 -12.36 -50.69 -3.02
CA ILE A 13 -11.71 -49.78 -2.07
C ILE A 13 -10.23 -50.15 -1.80
N CYS A 14 -9.72 -51.26 -2.36
CA CYS A 14 -8.33 -51.71 -2.11
C CYS A 14 -7.35 -51.53 -3.28
N ALA A 15 -7.62 -50.68 -4.22
CA ALA A 15 -6.68 -50.39 -5.33
C ALA A 15 -6.38 -48.91 -5.46
N PHE A 16 -5.99 -48.24 -4.36
CA PHE A 16 -5.19 -47.05 -4.47
C PHE A 16 -3.72 -47.48 -4.46
N PRO A 17 -2.92 -47.13 -5.47
CA PRO A 17 -1.48 -47.32 -5.40
C PRO A 17 -0.98 -46.48 -4.20
N ALA A 18 -0.22 -47.14 -3.31
CA ALA A 18 0.49 -46.44 -2.25
C ALA A 18 1.27 -45.31 -2.87
N LEU A 19 0.89 -44.05 -2.56
CA LEU A 19 1.75 -42.90 -2.84
C LEU A 19 3.06 -43.19 -2.12
N ALA A 20 4.10 -43.46 -2.89
CA ALA A 20 5.46 -43.55 -2.40
C ALA A 20 5.71 -42.20 -1.68
N VAL A 21 5.81 -42.28 -0.36
CA VAL A 21 6.38 -41.16 0.42
C VAL A 21 7.78 -41.00 -0.16
N ALA A 22 7.97 -39.93 -0.91
CA ALA A 22 9.29 -39.54 -1.38
C ALA A 22 10.16 -39.42 -0.13
N GLN A 23 11.05 -40.37 0.06
CA GLN A 23 12.09 -40.23 1.07
C GLN A 23 12.81 -38.93 0.75
N VAL A 24 12.70 -37.99 1.66
CA VAL A 24 13.53 -36.78 1.65
C VAL A 24 14.96 -37.30 1.72
N THR A 25 15.63 -37.34 0.58
CA THR A 25 17.07 -37.62 0.54
C THR A 25 17.70 -36.56 1.43
N PRO A 26 18.52 -36.95 2.42
CA PRO A 26 19.20 -35.96 3.22
C PRO A 26 19.98 -35.06 2.26
N VAL A 27 19.75 -33.75 2.37
CA VAL A 27 20.54 -32.75 1.67
C VAL A 27 21.99 -33.08 2.03
N THR A 28 22.75 -33.60 1.06
CA THR A 28 24.19 -33.76 1.21
C THR A 28 24.72 -32.36 1.44
N THR A 29 25.07 -32.05 2.67
CA THR A 29 25.80 -30.83 3.00
C THR A 29 27.11 -30.91 2.22
N THR A 30 27.17 -30.22 1.10
CA THR A 30 28.43 -30.00 0.41
C THR A 30 29.36 -29.35 1.43
N ALA A 31 30.48 -30.00 1.73
CA ALA A 31 31.46 -29.47 2.66
C ALA A 31 31.78 -28.02 2.24
N ALA A 32 31.71 -27.10 3.21
CA ALA A 32 32.02 -25.69 2.94
C ALA A 32 33.38 -25.59 2.23
N PRO A 33 33.51 -24.79 1.17
CA PRO A 33 34.74 -24.67 0.43
C PRO A 33 35.87 -24.26 1.39
N THR A 34 37.03 -24.87 1.23
CA THR A 34 38.21 -24.56 2.05
C THR A 34 38.56 -23.07 1.88
N PRO A 35 38.61 -22.25 2.95
CA PRO A 35 38.87 -20.84 2.83
C PRO A 35 40.30 -20.58 2.34
N THR A 36 40.48 -19.71 1.38
CA THR A 36 41.76 -19.26 0.87
C THR A 36 42.38 -18.14 1.70
N ARG A 37 41.62 -17.48 2.53
CA ARG A 37 42.06 -16.37 3.40
C ARG A 37 42.17 -16.80 4.84
N TRP A 38 43.24 -16.33 5.51
CA TRP A 38 43.54 -16.66 6.89
C TRP A 38 44.03 -15.45 7.66
N VAL A 39 43.63 -15.35 8.91
CA VAL A 39 44.19 -14.41 9.87
C VAL A 39 45.31 -15.10 10.62
N ILE A 40 46.50 -14.53 10.58
CA ILE A 40 47.68 -15.00 11.30
C ILE A 40 48.07 -13.96 12.36
N ASN A 41 48.14 -14.37 13.61
CA ASN A 41 48.72 -13.55 14.68
C ASN A 41 50.14 -14.05 14.97
N ALA A 42 51.14 -13.17 14.80
CA ALA A 42 52.56 -13.53 14.88
C ALA A 42 53.27 -12.76 16.01
N ALA A 43 54.01 -13.46 16.85
CA ALA A 43 54.85 -12.85 17.86
C ALA A 43 56.02 -12.06 17.21
N GLY A 44 56.37 -10.91 17.80
CA GLY A 44 57.44 -10.06 17.28
C GLY A 44 57.08 -9.24 16.03
N ALA A 45 55.80 -9.22 15.63
CA ALA A 45 55.30 -8.39 14.57
C ALA A 45 55.24 -6.91 14.94
N THR A 46 55.43 -6.03 14.00
CA THR A 46 55.18 -4.60 14.12
C THR A 46 53.82 -4.26 13.50
N PRO A 47 53.20 -3.11 13.81
CA PRO A 47 51.86 -2.80 13.38
C PRO A 47 51.59 -2.96 11.87
N ASN A 48 52.63 -2.81 11.03
CA ASN A 48 52.47 -2.84 9.57
C ASN A 48 53.37 -3.91 8.87
N ALA A 49 54.12 -4.69 9.60
CA ALA A 49 55.02 -5.67 9.01
C ALA A 49 55.03 -6.98 9.79
N MET A 50 54.83 -8.08 9.08
CA MET A 50 55.03 -9.42 9.58
C MET A 50 56.51 -9.65 9.91
N PRO A 51 56.83 -10.50 10.90
CA PRO A 51 58.23 -10.86 11.18
C PRO A 51 58.96 -11.33 9.97
N SER A 52 60.25 -10.98 9.84
CA SER A 52 61.11 -11.42 8.73
C SER A 52 61.07 -12.93 8.62
N GLY A 53 60.91 -13.44 7.40
CA GLY A 53 60.84 -14.88 7.11
C GLY A 53 59.50 -15.57 7.38
N MET A 54 58.56 -14.95 8.07
CA MET A 54 57.22 -15.56 8.36
C MET A 54 56.47 -15.89 7.07
N MET A 55 56.46 -14.99 6.08
CA MET A 55 55.80 -15.23 4.79
C MET A 55 56.38 -16.45 4.09
N GLN A 56 57.69 -16.64 4.12
CA GLN A 56 58.37 -17.81 3.54
C GLN A 56 58.01 -19.10 4.28
N GLN A 57 57.91 -19.04 5.60
CA GLN A 57 57.46 -20.18 6.42
C GLN A 57 56.00 -20.58 6.09
N LEU A 58 55.11 -19.60 5.96
CA LEU A 58 53.72 -19.84 5.55
C LEU A 58 53.66 -20.52 4.17
N GLN A 59 54.41 -20.01 3.18
CA GLN A 59 54.47 -20.58 1.84
C GLN A 59 55.02 -22.00 1.82
N THR A 60 56.11 -22.25 2.55
CA THR A 60 56.72 -23.56 2.66
C THR A 60 55.78 -24.57 3.32
N THR A 61 55.12 -24.17 4.40
CA THR A 61 54.21 -25.05 5.14
C THR A 61 52.96 -25.38 4.34
N LEU A 62 52.41 -24.40 3.64
CA LEU A 62 51.19 -24.58 2.84
C LEU A 62 51.44 -25.16 1.47
N GLY A 63 52.72 -25.13 0.98
CA GLY A 63 53.08 -25.58 -0.35
C GLY A 63 52.52 -24.75 -1.49
N VAL A 64 52.03 -23.54 -1.20
CA VAL A 64 51.42 -22.62 -2.17
C VAL A 64 51.87 -21.19 -1.93
N PRO A 65 51.88 -20.33 -2.99
CA PRO A 65 52.15 -18.92 -2.82
C PRO A 65 51.14 -18.27 -1.87
N VAL A 66 51.63 -17.47 -0.93
CA VAL A 66 50.81 -16.72 0.03
C VAL A 66 51.09 -15.23 -0.12
N LYS A 67 50.06 -14.41 -0.13
CA LYS A 67 50.14 -12.96 -0.20
C LYS A 67 49.58 -12.34 1.08
N MET A 68 50.29 -11.37 1.65
CA MET A 68 49.71 -10.52 2.68
C MET A 68 48.72 -9.56 2.05
N VAL A 69 47.48 -9.58 2.52
CA VAL A 69 46.40 -8.71 2.05
C VAL A 69 46.46 -7.38 2.77
N ARG A 70 46.44 -7.41 4.12
CA ARG A 70 46.52 -6.21 4.96
C ARG A 70 46.79 -6.58 6.42
N PRO A 71 47.33 -5.65 7.23
CA PRO A 71 47.30 -5.79 8.67
C PRO A 71 45.83 -5.64 9.21
N LEU A 72 45.57 -6.17 10.38
CA LEU A 72 44.34 -5.99 11.09
C LEU A 72 44.50 -4.98 12.25
N LEU A 73 43.40 -4.43 12.73
CA LEU A 73 43.41 -3.57 13.94
C LEU A 73 43.76 -4.37 15.20
N GLN A 74 43.52 -5.68 15.20
CA GLN A 74 43.99 -6.57 16.25
C GLN A 74 45.53 -6.61 16.23
N PRO A 75 46.19 -6.30 17.33
CA PRO A 75 47.65 -6.24 17.38
C PRO A 75 48.32 -7.51 16.87
N ASN A 76 49.39 -7.34 16.11
CA ASN A 76 50.18 -8.43 15.55
C ASN A 76 49.44 -9.42 14.65
N SER A 77 48.31 -9.01 14.07
CA SER A 77 47.47 -9.86 13.22
C SER A 77 47.44 -9.35 11.79
N TYR A 78 47.51 -10.30 10.86
CA TYR A 78 47.59 -10.05 9.42
C TYR A 78 46.62 -10.95 8.66
N LEU A 79 45.90 -10.39 7.71
CA LEU A 79 45.13 -11.14 6.72
C LEU A 79 46.09 -11.57 5.61
N VAL A 80 46.17 -12.88 5.38
CA VAL A 80 46.93 -13.49 4.30
C VAL A 80 45.99 -14.25 3.37
N GLU A 81 46.37 -14.38 2.10
CA GLU A 81 45.60 -15.08 1.08
C GLU A 81 46.49 -16.09 0.36
N MET A 82 46.05 -17.35 0.35
CA MET A 82 46.65 -18.40 -0.48
C MET A 82 46.21 -18.18 -1.93
N GLN A 83 47.17 -18.18 -2.86
CA GLN A 83 46.87 -17.99 -4.28
C GLN A 83 46.27 -19.24 -4.95
N SER A 84 46.33 -20.39 -4.29
CA SER A 84 45.69 -21.64 -4.65
C SER A 84 45.46 -22.48 -3.40
N LEU A 85 44.63 -23.52 -3.49
CA LEU A 85 44.49 -24.46 -2.39
C LEU A 85 45.70 -25.37 -2.27
N PRO A 86 46.10 -25.74 -1.04
CA PRO A 86 47.22 -26.68 -0.84
C PRO A 86 46.96 -28.01 -1.54
N VAL A 87 47.94 -28.46 -2.31
CA VAL A 87 47.87 -29.74 -3.05
C VAL A 87 48.36 -30.92 -2.19
N LEU A 88 48.97 -30.63 -1.04
CA LEU A 88 49.48 -31.64 -0.12
C LEU A 88 48.32 -32.39 0.55
N GLY A 89 48.27 -33.72 0.38
CA GLY A 89 47.15 -34.58 0.79
C GLY A 89 46.72 -34.51 2.27
N SER A 90 47.54 -33.93 3.15
CA SER A 90 47.24 -33.70 4.57
C SER A 90 46.58 -32.33 4.87
N LEU A 91 46.56 -31.38 3.92
CA LEU A 91 46.10 -30.01 4.10
C LEU A 91 44.81 -29.70 3.33
N GLN A 92 43.92 -30.69 3.17
CA GLN A 92 42.69 -30.52 2.41
C GLN A 92 41.51 -29.98 3.24
N THR A 93 41.66 -29.89 4.55
CA THR A 93 40.61 -29.39 5.43
C THR A 93 41.03 -28.10 6.13
N PRO A 94 40.09 -27.17 6.43
CA PRO A 94 40.40 -25.96 7.18
C PRO A 94 41.06 -26.25 8.54
N GLN A 95 40.67 -27.35 9.18
CA GLN A 95 41.26 -27.75 10.45
C GLN A 95 42.75 -28.20 10.31
N ALA A 96 43.05 -28.95 9.26
CA ALA A 96 44.43 -29.38 9.00
C ALA A 96 45.35 -28.18 8.67
N ILE A 97 44.86 -27.23 7.87
CA ILE A 97 45.56 -25.98 7.57
C ILE A 97 45.80 -25.18 8.86
N ARG A 98 44.75 -25.02 9.70
CA ARG A 98 44.87 -24.34 10.99
C ARG A 98 45.98 -24.96 11.84
N THR A 99 45.96 -26.27 12.00
CA THR A 99 46.92 -26.98 12.82
C THR A 99 48.35 -26.78 12.29
N ALA A 100 48.55 -26.88 10.98
CA ALA A 100 49.84 -26.65 10.35
C ALA A 100 50.35 -25.21 10.55
N LEU A 101 49.48 -24.22 10.40
CA LEU A 101 49.84 -22.81 10.61
C LEU A 101 50.16 -22.49 12.08
N GLN A 102 49.41 -23.08 13.02
CA GLN A 102 49.64 -22.91 14.45
C GLN A 102 50.92 -23.61 14.95
N ALA A 103 51.41 -24.61 14.24
CA ALA A 103 52.66 -25.27 14.55
C ALA A 103 53.90 -24.45 14.16
N LEU A 104 53.76 -23.38 13.37
CA LEU A 104 54.86 -22.52 12.97
C LEU A 104 55.44 -21.72 14.13
N PRO A 105 56.78 -21.65 14.26
CA PRO A 105 57.42 -20.81 15.24
C PRO A 105 56.95 -19.34 15.15
N GLY A 106 56.56 -18.77 16.27
CA GLY A 106 56.09 -17.38 16.32
C GLY A 106 54.63 -17.15 15.95
N VAL A 107 53.90 -18.14 15.44
CA VAL A 107 52.42 -18.04 15.24
C VAL A 107 51.72 -18.31 16.57
N ARG A 108 50.98 -17.34 17.06
CA ARG A 108 50.15 -17.45 18.28
C ARG A 108 48.80 -18.08 18.01
N PHE A 109 48.16 -17.65 16.92
CA PHE A 109 46.95 -18.30 16.40
C PHE A 109 46.85 -18.14 14.86
N ALA A 110 46.12 -19.05 14.26
CA ALA A 110 45.66 -18.96 12.89
C ALA A 110 44.15 -19.23 12.84
N SER A 111 43.41 -18.41 12.12
CA SER A 111 41.96 -18.54 11.95
C SER A 111 41.59 -18.31 10.49
N PRO A 112 40.69 -19.12 9.91
CA PRO A 112 40.15 -18.83 8.60
C PRO A 112 39.38 -17.51 8.61
N ASP A 113 39.52 -16.70 7.56
CA ASP A 113 38.69 -15.52 7.29
C ASP A 113 37.40 -16.01 6.67
N ILE A 114 36.42 -16.29 7.50
CA ILE A 114 35.13 -16.82 7.08
C ILE A 114 34.17 -15.71 6.73
N GLN A 115 33.39 -15.92 5.68
CA GLN A 115 32.28 -15.03 5.35
C GLN A 115 31.11 -15.34 6.29
N LEU A 116 30.70 -14.35 7.06
CA LEU A 116 29.49 -14.41 7.86
C LEU A 116 28.35 -13.85 7.02
N GLN A 117 27.30 -14.64 6.86
CA GLN A 117 26.07 -14.19 6.25
C GLN A 117 25.10 -13.79 7.37
N ARG A 118 24.31 -12.75 7.12
CA ARG A 118 23.18 -12.44 8.00
C ARG A 118 22.23 -13.63 8.00
N THR A 119 21.79 -14.04 9.18
CA THR A 119 20.75 -15.04 9.33
C THR A 119 19.44 -14.41 8.83
N ALA A 120 18.90 -14.91 7.73
CA ALA A 120 17.61 -14.46 7.22
C ALA A 120 16.51 -14.77 8.24
N VAL A 121 15.56 -13.85 8.43
CA VAL A 121 14.33 -14.15 9.16
C VAL A 121 13.61 -15.27 8.41
N PRO A 122 13.20 -16.35 9.09
CA PRO A 122 12.40 -17.39 8.44
C PRO A 122 11.17 -16.78 7.77
N ALA A 123 10.78 -17.33 6.62
CA ALA A 123 9.52 -16.97 5.99
C ALA A 123 8.36 -17.21 6.97
N PRO A 124 7.28 -16.42 6.91
CA PRO A 124 6.08 -16.66 7.69
C PRO A 124 5.57 -18.10 7.50
N ASN A 125 5.07 -18.69 8.57
CA ASN A 125 4.53 -20.06 8.54
C ASN A 125 3.06 -20.13 8.12
N ASP A 126 2.49 -19.01 7.67
CA ASP A 126 1.11 -18.85 7.25
C ASP A 126 0.84 -19.71 6.01
N GLY A 127 -0.29 -20.43 6.00
CA GLY A 127 -0.55 -21.53 5.07
C GLY A 127 -0.50 -21.14 3.59
N SER A 128 -0.96 -19.94 3.24
CA SER A 128 -0.93 -19.44 1.86
C SER A 128 0.33 -18.65 1.51
N TYR A 129 1.25 -18.42 2.46
CA TYR A 129 2.41 -17.57 2.20
C TYR A 129 3.30 -18.13 1.09
N ALA A 130 3.75 -19.36 1.22
CA ALA A 130 4.66 -19.97 0.25
C ALA A 130 4.02 -20.14 -1.12
N ALA A 131 2.74 -20.52 -1.18
CA ALA A 131 2.05 -20.82 -2.42
C ALA A 131 1.56 -19.57 -3.17
N ASN A 132 1.13 -18.53 -2.45
CA ASN A 132 0.41 -17.40 -3.04
C ASN A 132 1.10 -16.07 -2.78
N GLN A 133 1.66 -15.81 -1.58
CA GLN A 133 2.20 -14.50 -1.23
C GLN A 133 3.70 -14.35 -1.55
N ALA A 134 4.50 -15.41 -1.45
CA ALA A 134 5.95 -15.32 -1.60
C ALA A 134 6.38 -14.68 -2.93
N SER A 135 5.62 -14.87 -4.00
CA SER A 135 5.91 -14.34 -5.33
C SER A 135 5.89 -12.82 -5.42
N TYR A 136 5.09 -12.15 -4.60
CA TYR A 136 4.99 -10.68 -4.56
C TYR A 136 5.49 -10.06 -3.25
N MET A 137 5.46 -10.81 -2.17
CA MET A 137 5.96 -10.36 -0.86
C MET A 137 7.48 -10.53 -0.73
N ASN A 138 8.09 -11.47 -1.45
CA ASN A 138 9.48 -11.82 -1.26
C ASN A 138 10.33 -11.57 -2.52
N THR A 139 11.30 -12.40 -2.81
CA THR A 139 12.26 -12.23 -3.90
C THR A 139 11.81 -12.93 -5.19
N GLY A 140 12.35 -12.50 -6.33
CA GLY A 140 12.25 -13.18 -7.63
C GLY A 140 11.41 -12.47 -8.68
N ALA A 141 10.54 -11.54 -8.32
CA ALA A 141 9.79 -10.73 -9.27
C ALA A 141 10.25 -9.27 -9.22
N TYR A 142 10.17 -8.57 -10.34
CA TYR A 142 10.61 -7.17 -10.43
C TYR A 142 9.83 -6.25 -9.48
N ALA A 143 8.51 -6.45 -9.36
CA ALA A 143 7.64 -5.70 -8.47
C ALA A 143 7.51 -6.32 -7.07
N SER A 144 8.40 -7.20 -6.67
CA SER A 144 8.39 -7.81 -5.35
C SER A 144 8.64 -6.78 -4.25
N LEU A 145 7.86 -6.84 -3.18
CA LEU A 145 7.95 -5.93 -2.03
C LEU A 145 9.15 -6.25 -1.11
N ARG A 146 9.77 -7.42 -1.26
CA ARG A 146 10.90 -7.89 -0.46
C ARG A 146 10.62 -7.84 1.05
N MET A 147 9.45 -8.28 1.45
CA MET A 147 8.98 -8.12 2.81
C MET A 147 9.81 -8.87 3.85
N GLN A 148 10.48 -9.97 3.49
CA GLN A 148 11.42 -10.62 4.42
C GLN A 148 12.56 -9.69 4.81
N ASP A 149 13.14 -8.95 3.86
CA ASP A 149 14.19 -7.96 4.14
C ASP A 149 13.66 -6.79 5.00
N VAL A 150 12.38 -6.46 4.86
CA VAL A 150 11.69 -5.44 5.67
C VAL A 150 11.45 -5.97 7.08
N TRP A 151 10.89 -7.18 7.22
CA TRP A 151 10.56 -7.77 8.52
C TRP A 151 11.80 -8.15 9.36
N GLU A 152 12.96 -8.31 8.73
CA GLU A 152 14.25 -8.35 9.43
C GLU A 152 14.56 -7.04 10.16
N GLN A 153 14.07 -5.94 9.64
CA GLN A 153 14.37 -4.61 10.15
C GLN A 153 13.29 -4.08 11.08
N THR A 154 12.02 -4.31 10.73
CA THR A 154 10.85 -3.94 11.53
C THR A 154 9.66 -4.81 11.17
N ARG A 155 8.86 -5.17 12.15
CA ARG A 155 7.57 -5.86 12.00
C ARG A 155 6.38 -4.94 12.28
N GLY A 156 6.63 -3.63 12.31
CA GLY A 156 5.63 -2.63 12.63
C GLY A 156 5.47 -2.39 14.14
N SER A 157 4.43 -1.65 14.50
CA SER A 157 4.16 -1.24 15.87
C SER A 157 2.68 -1.21 16.18
N SER A 158 2.30 -1.71 17.36
CA SER A 158 0.91 -1.62 17.87
C SER A 158 0.46 -0.18 18.19
N ASN A 159 1.38 0.77 18.18
CA ASN A 159 1.08 2.19 18.33
C ASN A 159 0.66 2.84 17.00
N VAL A 160 0.76 2.14 15.89
CA VAL A 160 0.30 2.63 14.59
C VAL A 160 -1.08 2.07 14.30
N VAL A 161 -2.00 2.95 13.93
CA VAL A 161 -3.40 2.63 13.63
C VAL A 161 -3.65 2.87 12.14
N ILE A 162 -4.10 1.84 11.44
CA ILE A 162 -4.58 1.90 10.06
C ILE A 162 -6.11 1.89 10.09
N ALA A 163 -6.74 3.00 9.74
CA ALA A 163 -8.19 3.00 9.53
C ALA A 163 -8.51 2.42 8.15
N VAL A 164 -9.36 1.43 8.12
CA VAL A 164 -9.88 0.80 6.90
C VAL A 164 -11.33 1.25 6.73
N LEU A 165 -11.55 2.19 5.81
CA LEU A 165 -12.86 2.69 5.44
C LEU A 165 -13.40 1.81 4.32
N ASP A 166 -14.29 0.86 4.67
CA ASP A 166 -14.69 -0.22 3.75
C ASP A 166 -16.09 -0.78 4.09
N SER A 167 -16.37 -2.03 3.71
CA SER A 167 -17.64 -2.73 3.98
C SER A 167 -17.80 -3.20 5.44
N GLY A 168 -16.84 -2.89 6.31
CA GLY A 168 -16.75 -3.45 7.65
C GLY A 168 -15.76 -4.62 7.71
N VAL A 169 -15.73 -5.33 8.83
CA VAL A 169 -14.82 -6.46 9.04
C VAL A 169 -15.51 -7.61 9.76
N LEU A 170 -14.98 -8.81 9.57
CA LEU A 170 -15.39 -9.99 10.33
C LEU A 170 -14.51 -10.12 11.58
N PHE A 171 -15.04 -9.76 12.75
CA PHE A 171 -14.30 -9.75 14.02
C PHE A 171 -13.78 -11.12 14.44
N GLU A 172 -14.51 -12.19 14.07
CA GLU A 172 -14.13 -13.57 14.38
C GLU A 172 -13.10 -14.16 13.40
N ASN A 173 -12.72 -13.40 12.36
CA ASN A 173 -11.72 -13.89 11.42
C ASN A 173 -10.36 -14.04 12.12
N PRO A 174 -9.72 -15.22 12.07
CA PRO A 174 -8.48 -15.48 12.80
C PRO A 174 -7.31 -14.57 12.37
N GLU A 175 -7.31 -14.07 11.13
CA GLU A 175 -6.30 -13.16 10.63
C GLU A 175 -6.37 -11.75 11.24
N LEU A 176 -7.56 -11.36 11.72
CA LEU A 176 -7.78 -10.03 12.29
C LEU A 176 -7.88 -10.06 13.82
N LYS A 177 -7.91 -11.25 14.42
CA LYS A 177 -8.02 -11.41 15.86
C LYS A 177 -6.88 -10.71 16.60
N GLY A 178 -7.23 -9.83 17.55
CA GLY A 178 -6.24 -9.04 18.30
C GLY A 178 -5.61 -7.87 17.52
N ARG A 179 -6.00 -7.65 16.27
CA ARG A 179 -5.61 -6.48 15.46
C ARG A 179 -6.63 -5.36 15.53
N LEU A 180 -7.91 -5.72 15.60
CA LEU A 180 -9.03 -4.80 15.52
C LEU A 180 -9.15 -3.93 16.76
N LEU A 181 -9.42 -2.66 16.55
CA LEU A 181 -9.85 -1.69 17.54
C LEU A 181 -11.39 -1.53 17.45
N PRO A 182 -12.04 -1.01 18.48
CA PRO A 182 -13.42 -0.57 18.36
C PRO A 182 -13.56 0.44 17.23
N GLY A 183 -14.43 0.15 16.28
CA GLY A 183 -14.69 0.97 15.11
C GLY A 183 -16.06 1.59 15.13
N TYR A 184 -16.60 1.95 13.95
CA TYR A 184 -17.91 2.56 13.81
C TYR A 184 -18.51 2.30 12.41
N ASP A 185 -19.82 2.13 12.34
CA ASP A 185 -20.59 2.09 11.09
C ASP A 185 -21.15 3.47 10.75
N PHE A 186 -20.77 4.00 9.58
CA PHE A 186 -21.23 5.28 9.05
C PHE A 186 -22.29 5.14 7.96
N VAL A 187 -22.73 3.93 7.63
CA VAL A 187 -23.74 3.75 6.58
C VAL A 187 -25.08 4.32 7.06
N THR A 188 -25.52 5.39 6.43
CA THR A 188 -26.67 6.21 6.90
C THR A 188 -28.02 5.51 6.72
N ARG A 189 -28.17 4.60 5.76
CA ARG A 189 -29.46 3.98 5.44
C ARG A 189 -29.56 2.57 6.00
N ALA A 190 -30.40 2.41 7.02
CA ALA A 190 -30.72 1.10 7.62
C ALA A 190 -31.56 0.21 6.71
N THR A 191 -32.57 0.77 6.03
CA THR A 191 -33.48 0.09 5.10
C THR A 191 -33.91 1.03 3.99
N PRO A 192 -34.13 0.53 2.75
CA PRO A 192 -34.73 1.36 1.73
C PRO A 192 -36.16 1.76 2.18
N PRO A 193 -36.58 2.99 1.96
CA PRO A 193 -37.97 3.34 2.11
C PRO A 193 -38.81 2.39 1.26
N THR A 194 -39.78 1.73 1.88
CA THR A 194 -40.74 0.88 1.20
C THR A 194 -41.48 1.72 0.16
N GLY A 195 -41.09 1.62 -1.12
CA GLY A 195 -41.75 2.35 -2.20
C GLY A 195 -40.84 3.04 -3.22
N GLU A 196 -39.58 3.28 -2.94
CA GLU A 196 -38.65 3.79 -3.96
C GLU A 196 -38.20 2.67 -4.91
N ARG A 197 -39.02 2.42 -5.91
CA ARG A 197 -38.60 1.76 -7.13
C ARG A 197 -37.85 2.80 -7.98
N GLU A 198 -36.56 2.89 -7.83
CA GLU A 198 -35.78 3.54 -8.88
C GLU A 198 -35.84 2.68 -10.14
N LEU A 199 -36.12 3.36 -11.27
CA LEU A 199 -36.31 2.78 -12.59
C LEU A 199 -35.21 1.75 -12.92
N GLY A 200 -35.49 0.47 -12.76
CA GLY A 200 -34.76 -0.63 -13.38
C GLY A 200 -33.44 -1.06 -12.73
N THR A 201 -32.90 -0.31 -11.79
CA THR A 201 -31.71 -0.71 -11.01
C THR A 201 -31.92 -0.33 -9.55
N VAL A 202 -32.23 -1.33 -8.73
CA VAL A 202 -32.32 -1.12 -7.26
C VAL A 202 -30.89 -1.02 -6.73
N ILE A 203 -30.33 0.16 -6.82
CA ILE A 203 -29.08 0.47 -6.10
C ILE A 203 -29.50 0.87 -4.69
N ASN A 204 -29.58 -0.10 -3.83
CA ASN A 204 -29.94 0.08 -2.47
C ASN A 204 -28.66 0.11 -1.63
N SER A 205 -28.14 1.31 -1.37
CA SER A 205 -27.01 1.55 -0.45
C SER A 205 -27.41 1.36 1.03
N GLY A 206 -28.31 0.40 1.30
CA GLY A 206 -28.72 0.11 2.66
C GLY A 206 -27.62 -0.54 3.47
N SER A 207 -27.61 -0.28 4.76
CA SER A 207 -26.64 -0.82 5.72
C SER A 207 -26.63 -2.35 5.73
N ASN A 208 -27.76 -3.03 5.58
CA ASN A 208 -27.88 -4.48 5.51
C ASN A 208 -27.75 -5.22 6.87
N ASP A 209 -27.53 -4.50 7.96
CA ASP A 209 -27.47 -5.03 9.34
C ASP A 209 -28.78 -4.87 10.10
N GLY A 210 -29.69 -4.04 9.61
CA GLY A 210 -31.04 -3.83 10.17
C GLY A 210 -31.23 -2.48 10.85
N ASP A 211 -30.18 -1.72 11.04
CA ASP A 211 -30.17 -0.36 11.57
C ASP A 211 -29.32 0.59 10.72
N GLY A 212 -28.88 1.69 11.26
CA GLY A 212 -28.09 2.70 10.55
C GLY A 212 -26.75 2.87 11.21
N ARG A 213 -26.33 4.12 11.37
CA ARG A 213 -25.04 4.45 12.00
C ARG A 213 -25.01 4.01 13.46
N ASP A 214 -24.02 3.19 13.81
CA ASP A 214 -23.84 2.69 15.15
C ASP A 214 -22.37 2.31 15.45
N PRO A 215 -22.02 1.93 16.70
CA PRO A 215 -20.65 1.55 17.05
C PRO A 215 -20.28 0.11 16.67
N ASP A 216 -21.00 -0.58 15.78
CA ASP A 216 -20.70 -1.92 15.29
C ASP A 216 -20.25 -1.91 13.81
N PRO A 217 -18.95 -1.87 13.51
CA PRO A 217 -18.44 -1.92 12.14
C PRO A 217 -18.33 -3.34 11.59
N SER A 218 -19.07 -4.29 12.09
CA SER A 218 -19.10 -5.67 11.56
C SER A 218 -19.60 -5.67 10.12
N ASP A 219 -19.04 -6.55 9.29
CA ASP A 219 -19.50 -6.75 7.92
C ASP A 219 -20.68 -7.74 7.91
N PRO A 220 -21.94 -7.29 7.67
CA PRO A 220 -23.10 -8.16 7.62
C PRO A 220 -23.20 -8.92 6.30
N GLY A 221 -22.30 -8.63 5.34
CA GLY A 221 -22.36 -9.02 3.95
C GLY A 221 -22.96 -7.94 3.06
N ASP A 222 -22.39 -7.78 1.87
CA ASP A 222 -22.78 -6.76 0.89
C ASP A 222 -23.53 -7.34 -0.32
N ALA A 223 -24.01 -8.57 -0.23
CA ALA A 223 -24.80 -9.22 -1.28
C ALA A 223 -26.07 -8.41 -1.61
N PRO A 224 -26.53 -8.41 -2.87
CA PRO A 224 -27.81 -7.83 -3.23
C PRO A 224 -28.97 -8.62 -2.61
N PRO A 225 -30.18 -8.03 -2.54
CA PRO A 225 -31.38 -8.78 -2.14
C PRO A 225 -31.62 -9.98 -3.06
N PRO A 226 -32.29 -11.04 -2.56
CA PRO A 226 -32.62 -12.21 -3.39
C PRO A 226 -33.34 -11.82 -4.70
N GLY A 227 -32.84 -12.34 -5.81
CA GLY A 227 -33.38 -12.05 -7.16
C GLY A 227 -32.80 -10.80 -7.83
N PHE A 228 -31.87 -10.10 -7.17
CA PHE A 228 -31.15 -8.96 -7.74
C PHE A 228 -29.68 -9.29 -7.98
N THR A 229 -29.05 -8.47 -8.81
CA THR A 229 -27.62 -8.56 -9.14
C THR A 229 -27.00 -7.18 -8.96
N CYS A 230 -25.83 -7.11 -8.39
CA CYS A 230 -25.09 -5.85 -8.24
C CYS A 230 -24.63 -5.29 -9.59
N PRO A 231 -24.31 -4.00 -9.71
CA PRO A 231 -23.86 -3.39 -10.96
C PRO A 231 -22.62 -4.06 -11.57
N ASP A 232 -21.76 -4.64 -10.77
CA ASP A 232 -20.58 -5.41 -11.18
C ASP A 232 -20.90 -6.87 -11.60
N GLY A 233 -22.17 -7.28 -11.51
CA GLY A 233 -22.63 -8.63 -11.82
C GLY A 233 -22.58 -9.60 -10.64
N SER A 234 -22.12 -9.19 -9.47
CA SER A 234 -22.07 -10.04 -8.28
C SER A 234 -23.46 -10.33 -7.70
N THR A 235 -23.60 -11.52 -7.11
CA THR A 235 -24.81 -11.97 -6.41
C THR A 235 -24.51 -12.44 -4.98
N THR A 236 -23.24 -12.41 -4.60
CA THR A 236 -22.75 -12.87 -3.28
C THR A 236 -21.96 -11.77 -2.60
N SER A 237 -21.80 -11.89 -1.29
CA SER A 237 -21.00 -10.97 -0.49
C SER A 237 -19.52 -11.03 -0.84
N SER A 238 -18.89 -9.87 -0.91
CA SER A 238 -17.49 -9.72 -1.27
C SER A 238 -16.51 -9.89 -0.10
N TRP A 239 -16.95 -9.61 1.12
CA TRP A 239 -16.12 -9.55 2.35
C TRP A 239 -14.91 -8.62 2.17
N HIS A 240 -15.11 -7.55 1.39
CA HIS A 240 -14.05 -6.70 0.86
C HIS A 240 -13.25 -6.03 1.98
N GLY A 241 -13.90 -5.45 2.98
CA GLY A 241 -13.22 -4.78 4.09
C GLY A 241 -12.36 -5.74 4.94
N THR A 242 -12.83 -6.97 5.19
CA THR A 242 -12.03 -8.02 5.86
C THR A 242 -10.77 -8.34 5.06
N THR A 243 -10.92 -8.47 3.76
CA THR A 243 -9.82 -8.72 2.84
C THR A 243 -8.79 -7.59 2.86
N VAL A 244 -9.24 -6.35 2.68
CA VAL A 244 -8.40 -5.14 2.68
C VAL A 244 -7.65 -5.00 4.02
N ALA A 245 -8.36 -5.16 5.15
CA ALA A 245 -7.77 -5.11 6.48
C ALA A 245 -6.66 -6.17 6.67
N SER A 246 -6.90 -7.40 6.18
CA SER A 246 -5.95 -8.50 6.30
C SER A 246 -4.69 -8.28 5.46
N VAL A 247 -4.82 -7.74 4.24
CA VAL A 247 -3.66 -7.37 3.42
C VAL A 247 -2.78 -6.35 4.13
N ALA A 248 -3.38 -5.32 4.76
CA ALA A 248 -2.64 -4.31 5.49
C ALA A 248 -1.94 -4.86 6.74
N ALA A 249 -2.66 -5.63 7.57
CA ALA A 249 -2.20 -5.96 8.92
C ALA A 249 -2.75 -7.28 9.49
N ALA A 250 -2.83 -8.35 8.69
CA ALA A 250 -3.16 -9.67 9.21
C ALA A 250 -2.21 -10.09 10.32
N GLN A 251 -2.70 -10.95 11.20
CA GLN A 251 -1.88 -11.62 12.20
C GLN A 251 -0.96 -12.62 11.52
N SER A 252 0.29 -12.24 11.35
CA SER A 252 1.27 -13.00 10.60
C SER A 252 2.02 -13.99 11.47
N ASN A 253 2.56 -15.03 10.83
CA ASN A 253 3.33 -16.10 11.48
C ASN A 253 2.52 -16.85 12.57
N ASN A 254 1.22 -17.05 12.30
CA ASN A 254 0.26 -17.71 13.18
C ASN A 254 -0.17 -19.10 12.67
N GLY A 255 0.37 -19.53 11.52
CA GLY A 255 0.04 -20.80 10.87
C GLY A 255 -1.32 -20.81 10.17
N GLN A 256 -2.00 -19.66 10.05
CA GLN A 256 -3.29 -19.54 9.40
C GLN A 256 -3.13 -19.20 7.91
N PHE A 257 -3.98 -18.32 7.35
CA PHE A 257 -4.07 -18.14 5.90
C PHE A 257 -2.92 -17.30 5.32
N LEU A 258 -2.66 -16.10 5.87
CA LEU A 258 -1.79 -15.13 5.21
C LEU A 258 -0.99 -14.24 6.17
N ALA A 259 0.12 -13.72 5.68
CA ALA A 259 0.88 -12.66 6.35
C ALA A 259 0.42 -11.28 5.87
N GLY A 260 0.12 -10.37 6.79
CA GLY A 260 -0.11 -8.95 6.50
C GLY A 260 1.19 -8.19 6.26
N MET A 261 1.09 -6.99 5.67
CA MET A 261 2.25 -6.11 5.47
C MET A 261 2.90 -5.72 6.80
N ASP A 262 2.10 -5.28 7.77
CA ASP A 262 2.52 -4.91 9.11
C ASP A 262 2.01 -5.94 10.14
N TRP A 263 2.94 -6.58 10.85
CA TRP A 263 2.63 -7.66 11.79
C TRP A 263 2.10 -7.18 13.13
N ASN A 264 2.21 -5.89 13.43
CA ASN A 264 1.90 -5.34 14.76
C ASN A 264 0.88 -4.20 14.75
N ALA A 265 0.70 -3.50 13.62
CA ALA A 265 -0.24 -2.39 13.52
C ALA A 265 -1.66 -2.80 13.96
N LYS A 266 -2.39 -1.84 14.48
CA LYS A 266 -3.80 -1.97 14.79
C LYS A 266 -4.64 -1.52 13.60
N VAL A 267 -5.77 -2.16 13.42
CA VAL A 267 -6.76 -1.81 12.41
C VAL A 267 -7.96 -1.19 13.09
N LEU A 268 -8.33 0.02 12.66
CA LEU A 268 -9.56 0.68 13.02
C LEU A 268 -10.57 0.41 11.89
N PRO A 269 -11.51 -0.51 12.07
CA PRO A 269 -12.54 -0.75 11.08
C PRO A 269 -13.57 0.38 11.09
N VAL A 270 -13.84 0.93 9.90
CA VAL A 270 -14.81 2.01 9.71
C VAL A 270 -15.68 1.61 8.53
N ARG A 271 -16.91 1.22 8.81
CA ARG A 271 -17.82 0.79 7.78
C ARG A 271 -18.43 1.99 7.08
N VAL A 272 -18.29 2.08 5.77
CA VAL A 272 -18.79 3.19 4.93
C VAL A 272 -19.58 2.70 3.73
N SER A 273 -19.60 1.40 3.45
CA SER A 273 -20.35 0.83 2.33
C SER A 273 -21.29 -0.28 2.80
N GLY A 274 -22.46 -0.28 2.19
CA GLY A 274 -23.48 -1.28 2.39
C GLY A 274 -23.56 -2.24 1.21
N ARG A 275 -24.80 -2.60 0.81
CA ARG A 275 -25.08 -3.54 -0.28
C ARG A 275 -24.34 -3.18 -1.56
N CYS A 276 -23.88 -4.20 -2.27
CA CYS A 276 -23.12 -4.07 -3.53
C CYS A 276 -21.84 -3.23 -3.40
N GLY A 277 -21.30 -3.09 -2.19
CA GLY A 277 -20.10 -2.28 -1.97
C GLY A 277 -20.30 -0.79 -2.25
N ILE A 278 -21.52 -0.26 -2.18
CA ILE A 278 -21.82 1.15 -2.50
C ILE A 278 -21.63 2.01 -1.26
N ALA A 279 -20.83 3.06 -1.40
CA ALA A 279 -20.58 4.08 -0.39
C ALA A 279 -21.06 5.45 -0.87
N THR A 280 -21.51 6.31 0.06
CA THR A 280 -21.83 7.71 -0.24
C THR A 280 -20.70 8.65 0.18
N SER A 281 -20.52 9.76 -0.55
CA SER A 281 -19.48 10.73 -0.20
C SER A 281 -19.70 11.35 1.19
N SER A 282 -20.95 11.50 1.63
CA SER A 282 -21.28 12.03 2.96
C SER A 282 -20.83 11.09 4.07
N ASP A 283 -21.09 9.78 3.93
CA ASP A 283 -20.68 8.78 4.91
C ASP A 283 -19.15 8.66 4.97
N ILE A 284 -18.48 8.72 3.80
CA ILE A 284 -17.02 8.76 3.71
C ILE A 284 -16.46 10.00 4.43
N VAL A 285 -17.04 11.18 4.24
CA VAL A 285 -16.57 12.43 4.87
C VAL A 285 -16.68 12.36 6.39
N ASP A 286 -17.81 11.92 6.92
CA ASP A 286 -18.00 11.77 8.37
C ASP A 286 -17.03 10.74 8.95
N ALA A 287 -16.83 9.62 8.23
CA ALA A 287 -15.87 8.58 8.59
C ALA A 287 -14.43 9.12 8.64
N PHE A 288 -14.02 9.97 7.69
CA PHE A 288 -12.71 10.63 7.71
C PHE A 288 -12.51 11.47 8.96
N TYR A 289 -13.46 12.35 9.26
CA TYR A 289 -13.37 13.22 10.44
C TYR A 289 -13.34 12.41 11.73
N TRP A 290 -14.15 11.37 11.84
CA TRP A 290 -14.14 10.51 13.02
C TRP A 290 -12.84 9.70 13.12
N ALA A 291 -12.41 9.05 12.06
CA ALA A 291 -11.19 8.22 12.05
C ALA A 291 -9.93 9.01 12.45
N THR A 292 -9.88 10.30 12.12
CA THR A 292 -8.75 11.18 12.49
C THR A 292 -8.81 11.73 13.92
N GLY A 293 -9.84 11.42 14.68
CA GLY A 293 -10.06 12.00 16.02
C GLY A 293 -10.42 13.49 15.98
N SER A 294 -10.94 13.97 14.84
CA SER A 294 -11.43 15.34 14.72
C SER A 294 -12.60 15.54 15.67
N GLY A 295 -12.56 16.55 16.51
CA GLY A 295 -13.69 16.91 17.38
C GLY A 295 -14.94 17.45 16.65
N ARG A 296 -14.99 17.30 15.31
CA ARG A 296 -16.12 17.74 14.46
C ARG A 296 -17.15 16.61 14.30
N VAL A 297 -17.52 15.95 15.36
CA VAL A 297 -18.38 14.78 15.27
C VAL A 297 -19.76 15.13 15.80
N ASP A 298 -20.77 14.50 15.24
CA ASP A 298 -22.09 14.45 15.83
C ASP A 298 -21.97 14.01 17.31
N PRO A 299 -22.54 14.76 18.27
CA PRO A 299 -22.45 14.41 19.68
C PRO A 299 -22.96 12.99 20.01
N THR A 300 -23.80 12.41 19.14
CA THR A 300 -24.32 11.05 19.30
C THR A 300 -23.30 9.97 18.96
N ILE A 301 -22.32 10.27 18.10
CA ILE A 301 -21.27 9.32 17.65
C ILE A 301 -20.09 9.31 18.62
N GLY A 302 -19.79 10.43 19.27
CA GLY A 302 -18.63 10.59 20.12
C GLY A 302 -17.30 10.72 19.37
N VAL A 303 -16.24 10.98 20.12
CA VAL A 303 -14.88 11.12 19.58
C VAL A 303 -14.21 9.76 19.50
N ASN A 304 -13.56 9.47 18.40
CA ASN A 304 -12.74 8.26 18.25
C ASN A 304 -11.57 8.27 19.26
N PRO A 305 -11.49 7.30 20.19
CA PRO A 305 -10.38 7.23 21.15
C PRO A 305 -9.07 6.71 20.54
N ASN A 306 -9.11 6.21 19.32
CA ASN A 306 -8.00 5.57 18.62
C ASN A 306 -7.73 6.24 17.27
N PRO A 307 -7.27 7.51 17.23
CA PRO A 307 -7.05 8.22 15.98
C PRO A 307 -6.11 7.48 15.03
N ALA A 308 -6.46 7.45 13.75
CA ALA A 308 -5.67 6.80 12.72
C ALA A 308 -4.35 7.55 12.44
N ASN A 309 -3.32 6.80 12.08
CA ASN A 309 -2.09 7.34 11.49
C ASN A 309 -2.11 7.24 9.97
N VAL A 310 -2.85 6.26 9.44
CA VAL A 310 -3.03 6.01 8.02
C VAL A 310 -4.50 5.69 7.79
N ILE A 311 -5.09 6.29 6.76
CA ILE A 311 -6.42 5.91 6.24
C ILE A 311 -6.22 5.16 4.94
N ASN A 312 -6.86 4.01 4.81
CA ASN A 312 -7.02 3.27 3.56
C ASN A 312 -8.47 3.37 3.11
N LEU A 313 -8.69 3.86 1.89
CA LEU A 313 -9.98 3.92 1.23
C LEU A 313 -9.91 3.20 -0.10
N SER A 314 -10.46 1.98 -0.16
CA SER A 314 -10.39 1.12 -1.35
C SER A 314 -11.61 1.31 -2.27
N PHE A 315 -11.97 2.55 -2.54
CA PHE A 315 -13.09 2.95 -3.40
C PHE A 315 -12.65 3.88 -4.52
N ALA A 316 -13.35 3.79 -5.65
CA ALA A 316 -13.17 4.68 -6.79
C ALA A 316 -14.47 4.79 -7.59
N THR A 317 -14.69 5.93 -8.26
CA THR A 317 -15.83 6.13 -9.16
C THR A 317 -15.44 6.87 -10.42
N ASP A 318 -16.07 6.48 -11.53
CA ASP A 318 -15.93 7.15 -12.83
C ASP A 318 -16.82 8.37 -13.01
N THR A 319 -17.66 8.72 -12.01
CA THR A 319 -18.68 9.73 -12.21
C THR A 319 -18.09 11.09 -12.62
N PRO A 320 -18.35 11.54 -13.85
CA PRO A 320 -17.87 12.83 -14.34
C PRO A 320 -18.68 14.01 -13.79
N LEU A 321 -19.47 13.81 -12.74
CA LEU A 321 -20.38 14.81 -12.18
C LEU A 321 -19.70 16.13 -11.77
N LEU A 322 -18.36 16.12 -11.66
CA LEU A 322 -17.57 17.27 -11.22
C LEU A 322 -16.54 17.72 -12.28
N GLY A 323 -16.77 17.45 -13.55
CA GLY A 323 -15.89 17.93 -14.61
C GLY A 323 -14.52 17.23 -14.70
N GLY A 324 -14.41 15.99 -14.17
CA GLY A 324 -13.23 15.13 -14.37
C GLY A 324 -12.10 15.30 -13.36
N GLY A 325 -12.23 16.13 -12.33
CA GLY A 325 -11.21 16.31 -11.29
C GLY A 325 -11.80 16.53 -9.91
N CYS A 326 -11.02 16.24 -8.86
CA CYS A 326 -11.38 16.58 -7.50
C CYS A 326 -11.13 18.07 -7.26
N ALA A 327 -12.19 18.85 -7.09
CA ALA A 327 -12.08 20.28 -6.79
C ALA A 327 -11.58 20.49 -5.34
N ALA A 328 -10.83 21.55 -5.09
CA ALA A 328 -10.33 21.84 -3.75
C ALA A 328 -11.44 22.14 -2.72
N ALA A 329 -12.61 22.57 -3.19
CA ALA A 329 -13.80 22.78 -2.36
C ALA A 329 -14.71 21.53 -2.28
N ASP A 330 -14.30 20.41 -2.86
CA ASP A 330 -15.00 19.15 -2.73
C ASP A 330 -14.98 18.67 -1.28
N MET A 331 -16.10 18.11 -0.79
CA MET A 331 -16.23 17.71 0.61
C MET A 331 -15.20 16.64 1.01
N VAL A 332 -14.90 15.70 0.12
CA VAL A 332 -13.90 14.66 0.38
C VAL A 332 -12.48 15.25 0.33
N ALA A 333 -12.21 16.20 -0.59
CA ALA A 333 -10.93 16.90 -0.61
C ALA A 333 -10.67 17.69 0.68
N LEU A 334 -11.69 18.32 1.24
CA LEU A 334 -11.61 19.03 2.53
C LEU A 334 -11.35 18.06 3.68
N ALA A 335 -12.00 16.89 3.70
CA ALA A 335 -11.76 15.86 4.71
C ALA A 335 -10.34 15.27 4.60
N ILE A 336 -9.82 15.06 3.39
CA ILE A 336 -8.44 14.64 3.16
C ILE A 336 -7.45 15.71 3.66
N ALA A 337 -7.72 16.98 3.39
CA ALA A 337 -6.87 18.07 3.87
C ALA A 337 -6.85 18.15 5.41
N ASP A 338 -8.00 17.97 6.08
CA ASP A 338 -8.08 17.92 7.55
C ASP A 338 -7.32 16.70 8.11
N ALA A 339 -7.46 15.52 7.51
CA ALA A 339 -6.71 14.32 7.89
C ALA A 339 -5.19 14.55 7.83
N ARG A 340 -4.71 15.15 6.74
CA ARG A 340 -3.29 15.48 6.57
C ARG A 340 -2.80 16.53 7.58
N ALA A 341 -3.62 17.53 7.89
CA ALA A 341 -3.30 18.53 8.91
C ALA A 341 -3.16 17.90 10.31
N ARG A 342 -3.81 16.75 10.53
CA ARG A 342 -3.70 15.92 11.75
C ARG A 342 -2.61 14.86 11.66
N ASN A 343 -1.72 14.99 10.71
CA ASN A 343 -0.61 14.05 10.49
C ASN A 343 -1.06 12.64 10.06
N VAL A 344 -2.18 12.50 9.38
CA VAL A 344 -2.70 11.22 8.85
C VAL A 344 -2.41 11.12 7.35
N SER A 345 -1.78 10.04 6.93
CA SER A 345 -1.57 9.74 5.51
C SER A 345 -2.83 9.10 4.91
N VAL A 346 -3.19 9.48 3.69
CA VAL A 346 -4.42 9.01 3.03
C VAL A 346 -4.06 8.24 1.78
N VAL A 347 -4.37 6.95 1.76
CA VAL A 347 -4.17 6.03 0.64
C VAL A 347 -5.53 5.68 0.04
N VAL A 348 -5.66 5.86 -1.26
CA VAL A 348 -6.91 5.61 -1.99
C VAL A 348 -6.63 4.77 -3.22
N SER A 349 -7.47 3.77 -3.52
CA SER A 349 -7.34 2.98 -4.74
C SER A 349 -7.51 3.85 -5.99
N ALA A 350 -6.59 3.73 -6.96
CA ALA A 350 -6.57 4.58 -8.15
C ALA A 350 -7.75 4.36 -9.11
N GLY A 351 -8.40 3.20 -9.00
CA GLY A 351 -9.50 2.77 -9.85
C GLY A 351 -9.13 1.68 -10.85
N ASN A 352 -10.17 1.00 -11.37
CA ASN A 352 -10.05 -0.18 -12.23
C ASN A 352 -10.60 0.09 -13.65
N ASN A 353 -10.28 1.26 -14.24
CA ASN A 353 -10.82 1.74 -15.51
C ASN A 353 -9.93 1.45 -16.73
N SER A 354 -9.14 0.37 -16.68
CA SER A 354 -8.35 -0.17 -17.80
C SER A 354 -7.40 0.85 -18.46
N GLY A 355 -6.64 1.55 -17.64
CA GLY A 355 -5.60 2.50 -18.09
C GLY A 355 -6.11 3.92 -18.31
N GLY A 356 -7.33 4.21 -17.88
CA GLY A 356 -7.86 5.58 -17.77
C GLY A 356 -7.13 6.41 -16.72
N ALA A 357 -7.58 7.63 -16.53
CA ALA A 357 -7.06 8.53 -15.50
C ALA A 357 -7.38 8.00 -14.09
N VAL A 358 -6.58 8.42 -13.11
CA VAL A 358 -6.86 8.17 -11.69
C VAL A 358 -8.24 8.69 -11.34
N GLN A 359 -9.05 7.82 -10.76
CA GLN A 359 -10.46 8.09 -10.47
C GLN A 359 -10.63 8.87 -9.15
N TYR A 360 -11.82 9.46 -8.99
CA TYR A 360 -12.22 10.09 -7.72
C TYR A 360 -12.48 9.00 -6.66
N PRO A 361 -12.07 9.20 -5.37
CA PRO A 361 -11.40 10.38 -4.82
C PRO A 361 -9.87 10.27 -4.80
N ALA A 362 -9.27 9.27 -5.43
CA ALA A 362 -7.81 9.12 -5.47
C ALA A 362 -7.09 10.29 -6.19
N ASN A 363 -7.79 10.98 -7.09
CA ASN A 363 -7.28 12.17 -7.78
C ASN A 363 -7.41 13.47 -6.96
N CYS A 364 -7.87 13.41 -5.70
CA CYS A 364 -7.89 14.56 -4.81
C CYS A 364 -6.49 14.93 -4.33
N ALA A 365 -6.30 16.23 -4.04
CA ALA A 365 -5.01 16.71 -3.56
C ALA A 365 -4.63 16.06 -2.21
N GLY A 366 -3.37 15.65 -2.10
CA GLY A 366 -2.83 15.06 -0.88
C GLY A 366 -3.15 13.59 -0.66
N THR A 367 -3.67 12.89 -1.66
CA THR A 367 -3.81 11.44 -1.62
C THR A 367 -2.55 10.73 -2.12
N ILE A 368 -2.40 9.50 -1.69
CA ILE A 368 -1.54 8.52 -2.33
C ILE A 368 -2.46 7.59 -3.12
N ALA A 369 -2.52 7.80 -4.44
CA ALA A 369 -3.33 6.99 -5.34
C ALA A 369 -2.62 5.65 -5.60
N ALA A 370 -3.24 4.55 -5.18
CA ALA A 370 -2.70 3.21 -5.28
C ALA A 370 -3.11 2.56 -6.61
N GLY A 371 -2.20 2.49 -7.55
CA GLY A 371 -2.37 1.70 -8.77
C GLY A 371 -1.89 0.25 -8.61
N ALA A 372 -2.26 -0.60 -9.53
CA ALA A 372 -1.93 -2.02 -9.51
C ALA A 372 -0.82 -2.37 -10.52
N ALA A 373 0.15 -3.16 -10.08
CA ALA A 373 1.25 -3.69 -10.89
C ALA A 373 1.23 -5.22 -10.94
N GLU A 374 1.71 -5.76 -12.06
CA GLU A 374 2.03 -7.17 -12.24
C GLU A 374 3.37 -7.53 -11.60
N GLN A 375 3.64 -8.81 -11.44
CA GLN A 375 4.90 -9.30 -10.86
C GLN A 375 6.15 -8.87 -11.66
N ASP A 376 6.02 -8.73 -12.97
CA ASP A 376 7.09 -8.28 -13.86
C ASP A 376 7.32 -6.76 -13.84
N GLY A 377 6.57 -6.04 -13.02
CA GLY A 377 6.65 -4.59 -12.86
C GLY A 377 5.84 -3.78 -13.88
N GLN A 378 5.10 -4.45 -14.74
CA GLN A 378 4.18 -3.78 -15.65
C GLN A 378 2.90 -3.40 -14.91
N LEU A 379 2.15 -2.47 -15.46
CA LEU A 379 0.85 -2.13 -14.89
C LEU A 379 -0.17 -3.23 -15.17
N ALA A 380 -0.99 -3.53 -14.17
CA ALA A 380 -2.15 -4.40 -14.36
C ALA A 380 -3.10 -3.83 -15.42
N THR A 381 -3.69 -4.69 -16.24
CA THR A 381 -4.48 -4.27 -17.41
C THR A 381 -5.68 -3.40 -17.05
N TYR A 382 -6.22 -3.59 -15.88
CA TYR A 382 -7.39 -2.87 -15.38
C TYR A 382 -7.05 -1.57 -14.64
N THR A 383 -5.78 -1.34 -14.21
CA THR A 383 -5.46 -0.22 -13.33
C THR A 383 -5.64 1.13 -13.99
N ALA A 384 -6.15 2.10 -13.24
CA ALA A 384 -6.01 3.51 -13.57
C ALA A 384 -4.54 3.94 -13.46
N LYS A 385 -4.16 4.96 -14.20
CA LYS A 385 -2.78 5.47 -14.27
C LYS A 385 -2.76 6.98 -14.41
N GLY A 386 -1.60 7.54 -14.19
CA GLY A 386 -1.34 8.97 -14.30
C GLY A 386 -0.84 9.54 -13.00
N GLY A 387 -0.22 10.69 -13.07
CA GLY A 387 0.30 11.42 -11.94
C GLY A 387 -0.08 12.88 -11.99
N SER A 388 0.00 13.54 -10.87
CA SER A 388 -0.22 14.97 -10.71
C SER A 388 0.80 15.50 -9.71
N SER A 389 0.98 16.81 -9.69
CA SER A 389 1.71 17.48 -8.61
C SER A 389 0.92 17.50 -7.29
N SER A 390 -0.41 17.34 -7.36
CA SER A 390 -1.30 17.42 -6.20
C SER A 390 -1.52 16.10 -5.47
N PHE A 391 -1.25 14.95 -6.11
CA PHE A 391 -1.31 13.64 -5.50
C PHE A 391 -0.19 12.73 -5.99
N LEU A 392 0.16 11.74 -5.18
CA LEU A 392 1.17 10.75 -5.53
C LEU A 392 0.51 9.49 -6.08
N THR A 393 0.79 9.13 -7.33
CA THR A 393 0.45 7.80 -7.84
C THR A 393 1.62 6.85 -7.65
N LEU A 394 1.37 5.74 -6.98
CA LEU A 394 2.33 4.68 -6.73
C LEU A 394 1.68 3.33 -7.03
N HIS A 395 2.38 2.45 -7.74
CA HIS A 395 1.84 1.13 -8.06
C HIS A 395 2.42 0.08 -7.12
N ALA A 396 1.51 -0.69 -6.52
CA ALA A 396 1.85 -1.86 -5.71
C ALA A 396 1.30 -3.13 -6.39
N PRO A 397 1.74 -4.32 -5.97
CA PRO A 397 1.20 -5.54 -6.51
C PRO A 397 -0.33 -5.54 -6.49
N GLY A 398 -0.99 -5.90 -7.61
CA GLY A 398 -2.45 -5.86 -7.76
C GLY A 398 -3.01 -6.89 -8.75
N ASN A 399 -2.16 -7.49 -9.55
CA ASN A 399 -2.26 -8.64 -10.47
C ASN A 399 -3.60 -8.87 -11.18
N SER A 400 -3.55 -8.92 -12.51
CA SER A 400 -4.69 -9.26 -13.37
C SER A 400 -5.10 -10.75 -13.31
N ASN A 401 -4.31 -11.63 -12.73
CA ASN A 401 -4.48 -13.08 -12.76
C ASN A 401 -5.06 -13.69 -11.47
N GLY A 402 -5.58 -12.86 -10.53
CA GLY A 402 -6.24 -13.34 -9.32
C GLY A 402 -5.34 -14.22 -8.43
N ARG A 403 -4.11 -13.78 -8.13
CA ARG A 403 -3.17 -14.56 -7.31
C ARG A 403 -2.85 -13.93 -5.95
N TYR A 404 -3.47 -12.79 -5.63
CA TYR A 404 -3.29 -12.19 -4.31
C TYR A 404 -4.29 -12.77 -3.35
N VAL A 405 -3.81 -13.08 -2.16
CA VAL A 405 -4.60 -13.73 -1.13
C VAL A 405 -4.92 -12.75 -0.01
N GLY A 406 -6.13 -12.78 0.48
CA GLY A 406 -6.57 -12.10 1.67
C GLY A 406 -7.61 -12.89 2.42
N ALA A 407 -7.89 -12.49 3.64
CA ALA A 407 -8.90 -13.11 4.46
C ALA A 407 -10.31 -12.85 3.92
N SER A 408 -11.15 -13.84 4.00
CA SER A 408 -12.51 -13.81 3.46
C SER A 408 -13.44 -14.72 4.29
N ASN A 409 -14.65 -14.92 3.79
CA ASN A 409 -15.63 -15.84 4.37
C ASN A 409 -16.37 -16.61 3.27
N THR A 410 -16.80 -17.83 3.57
CA THR A 410 -17.55 -18.68 2.64
C THR A 410 -19.06 -18.42 2.64
N GLY A 411 -19.53 -17.47 3.43
CA GLY A 411 -20.93 -17.04 3.42
C GLY A 411 -21.27 -16.34 2.11
N GLU A 412 -22.40 -16.69 1.49
CA GLU A 412 -22.81 -16.08 0.21
C GLU A 412 -23.50 -14.73 0.38
N SER A 413 -24.27 -14.54 1.45
CA SER A 413 -25.00 -13.29 1.71
C SER A 413 -24.82 -12.75 3.12
N THR A 414 -24.58 -13.64 4.08
CA THR A 414 -24.32 -13.31 5.49
C THR A 414 -23.11 -14.11 5.97
N PRO A 415 -22.43 -13.66 7.05
CA PRO A 415 -21.26 -14.38 7.55
C PRO A 415 -21.57 -15.82 7.91
N ASN A 416 -20.78 -16.75 7.41
CA ASN A 416 -20.77 -18.13 7.89
C ASN A 416 -19.83 -18.19 9.13
N PRO A 417 -20.32 -18.51 10.33
CA PRO A 417 -19.50 -18.51 11.55
C PRO A 417 -18.27 -19.43 11.49
N ASN A 418 -18.33 -20.50 10.69
CA ASN A 418 -17.24 -21.43 10.48
C ASN A 418 -16.58 -21.27 9.10
N GLY A 419 -16.88 -20.18 8.41
CA GLY A 419 -16.54 -19.96 7.02
C GLY A 419 -15.29 -19.10 6.79
N SER A 420 -14.48 -18.84 7.82
CA SER A 420 -13.21 -18.12 7.63
C SER A 420 -12.37 -18.81 6.58
N SER A 421 -11.93 -18.08 5.58
CA SER A 421 -11.24 -18.59 4.41
C SER A 421 -10.21 -17.58 3.89
N ALA A 422 -9.39 -18.01 2.95
CA ALA A 422 -8.55 -17.15 2.14
C ALA A 422 -9.08 -17.16 0.70
N PHE A 423 -9.14 -16.01 0.09
CA PHE A 423 -9.61 -15.84 -1.27
C PHE A 423 -8.57 -15.14 -2.15
N LEU A 424 -8.58 -15.46 -3.45
CA LEU A 424 -7.67 -14.88 -4.43
C LEU A 424 -8.38 -13.76 -5.19
N PHE A 425 -7.78 -12.58 -5.24
CA PHE A 425 -8.39 -11.44 -5.92
C PHE A 425 -7.39 -10.60 -6.71
N ALA A 426 -7.95 -9.66 -7.48
CA ALA A 426 -7.26 -8.63 -8.23
C ALA A 426 -7.99 -7.30 -8.05
N GLY A 427 -7.25 -6.20 -8.07
CA GLY A 427 -7.82 -4.86 -7.97
C GLY A 427 -6.88 -3.85 -7.33
N THR A 428 -7.03 -2.59 -7.69
CA THR A 428 -6.34 -1.48 -7.01
C THR A 428 -6.76 -1.37 -5.55
N SER A 429 -7.93 -1.91 -5.20
CA SER A 429 -8.42 -2.05 -3.83
C SER A 429 -7.48 -2.83 -2.91
N PHE A 430 -6.63 -3.70 -3.47
CA PHE A 430 -5.67 -4.51 -2.71
C PHE A 430 -4.24 -3.98 -2.80
N SER A 431 -3.95 -3.16 -3.80
CA SER A 431 -2.71 -2.37 -3.86
C SER A 431 -2.70 -1.27 -2.78
N ALA A 432 -3.85 -0.66 -2.51
CA ALA A 432 -3.98 0.40 -1.51
C ALA A 432 -3.58 -0.08 -0.10
N PRO A 433 -4.10 -1.18 0.47
CA PRO A 433 -3.69 -1.65 1.79
C PRO A 433 -2.22 -2.10 1.84
N MET A 434 -1.60 -2.52 0.74
CA MET A 434 -0.15 -2.77 0.72
C MET A 434 0.65 -1.47 0.92
N ILE A 435 0.23 -0.39 0.28
CA ILE A 435 0.85 0.93 0.48
C ILE A 435 0.55 1.45 1.90
N ALA A 436 -0.67 1.29 2.41
CA ALA A 436 -1.02 1.67 3.77
C ALA A 436 -0.19 0.92 4.82
N GLY A 437 0.00 -0.39 4.65
CA GLY A 437 0.88 -1.20 5.49
C GLY A 437 2.35 -0.80 5.39
N ALA A 438 2.84 -0.45 4.20
CA ALA A 438 4.18 0.09 4.04
C ALA A 438 4.35 1.40 4.82
N ILE A 439 3.40 2.33 4.74
CA ILE A 439 3.41 3.59 5.50
C ILE A 439 3.39 3.31 7.00
N SER A 440 2.60 2.34 7.45
CA SER A 440 2.58 1.90 8.84
C SER A 440 3.96 1.47 9.33
N LEU A 441 4.69 0.68 8.52
CA LEU A 441 6.07 0.27 8.83
C LEU A 441 7.05 1.45 8.87
N LEU A 442 6.90 2.45 7.99
CA LEU A 442 7.71 3.67 8.05
C LEU A 442 7.44 4.46 9.33
N ARG A 443 6.16 4.60 9.73
CA ARG A 443 5.77 5.25 10.99
C ARG A 443 6.21 4.46 12.21
N ALA A 444 6.21 3.14 12.16
CA ALA A 444 6.77 2.31 13.23
C ALA A 444 8.27 2.55 13.41
N ALA A 445 9.00 2.74 12.31
CA ALA A 445 10.43 3.05 12.34
C ALA A 445 10.71 4.51 12.75
N ARG A 446 9.84 5.46 12.38
CA ARG A 446 9.94 6.88 12.71
C ARG A 446 8.54 7.49 12.89
N PRO A 447 8.02 7.51 14.13
CA PRO A 447 6.66 8.00 14.43
C PRO A 447 6.40 9.47 14.09
N SER A 448 7.45 10.29 14.03
CA SER A 448 7.34 11.72 13.73
C SER A 448 7.17 12.06 12.24
N LEU A 449 7.22 11.08 11.33
CA LEU A 449 7.05 11.34 9.91
C LEU A 449 5.73 12.05 9.61
N THR A 450 5.80 13.11 8.84
CA THR A 450 4.62 13.78 8.29
C THR A 450 4.15 13.11 7.01
N PRO A 451 2.89 13.29 6.58
CA PRO A 451 2.40 12.79 5.29
C PRO A 451 3.25 13.24 4.10
N SER A 452 3.72 14.48 4.10
CA SER A 452 4.57 15.02 3.02
C SER A 452 5.96 14.39 2.99
N GLU A 453 6.57 14.09 4.15
CA GLU A 453 7.82 13.34 4.22
C GLU A 453 7.62 11.90 3.73
N ILE A 454 6.53 11.26 4.12
CA ILE A 454 6.19 9.90 3.67
C ILE A 454 6.04 9.86 2.14
N GLU A 455 5.29 10.80 1.56
CA GLU A 455 5.15 10.92 0.10
C GLU A 455 6.49 11.14 -0.60
N THR A 456 7.34 11.99 -0.04
CA THR A 456 8.69 12.25 -0.56
C THR A 456 9.56 11.00 -0.50
N ILE A 457 9.53 10.27 0.63
CA ILE A 457 10.25 9.01 0.79
C ILE A 457 9.75 7.98 -0.22
N LEU A 458 8.44 7.79 -0.33
CA LEU A 458 7.84 6.82 -1.25
C LEU A 458 8.15 7.16 -2.71
N ARG A 459 8.05 8.43 -3.09
CA ARG A 459 8.38 8.92 -4.44
C ARG A 459 9.85 8.67 -4.80
N ASN A 460 10.76 9.04 -3.90
CA ASN A 460 12.20 8.97 -4.17
C ASN A 460 12.76 7.55 -4.09
N SER A 461 12.10 6.66 -3.37
CA SER A 461 12.48 5.26 -3.26
C SER A 461 11.80 4.34 -4.27
N ALA A 462 10.77 4.82 -4.99
CA ALA A 462 10.02 4.01 -5.94
C ALA A 462 10.94 3.38 -6.99
N LEU A 463 10.71 2.11 -7.31
CA LEU A 463 11.40 1.46 -8.42
C LEU A 463 10.87 2.03 -9.75
N PRO A 464 11.74 2.25 -10.74
CA PRO A 464 11.27 2.65 -12.06
C PRO A 464 10.41 1.57 -12.69
N TYR A 465 9.55 1.94 -13.63
CA TYR A 465 8.90 0.96 -14.47
C TYR A 465 9.94 0.27 -15.37
N PRO A 466 9.78 -1.03 -15.71
CA PRO A 466 10.74 -1.73 -16.56
C PRO A 466 10.90 -1.00 -17.90
N ALA A 467 12.16 -0.71 -18.27
CA ALA A 467 12.48 -0.21 -19.61
C ALA A 467 12.36 -1.38 -20.61
N ASN A 468 11.67 -1.18 -21.72
CA ASN A 468 11.60 -2.14 -22.83
C ASN A 468 11.00 -3.52 -22.51
N ALA A 469 9.99 -3.59 -21.67
CA ALA A 469 9.16 -4.77 -21.70
C ALA A 469 8.52 -4.83 -23.09
N ASP A 470 8.91 -5.83 -23.86
CA ASP A 470 8.40 -6.09 -25.20
C ASP A 470 6.92 -6.45 -25.06
N PHE A 471 6.03 -5.49 -25.34
CA PHE A 471 4.60 -5.53 -24.99
C PHE A 471 3.79 -6.29 -26.05
N THR A 472 4.39 -7.22 -26.72
CA THR A 472 3.69 -8.12 -27.60
C THR A 472 2.91 -9.15 -26.78
N GLN A 473 1.65 -8.81 -26.56
CA GLN A 473 0.58 -9.71 -26.19
C GLN A 473 0.60 -10.30 -24.78
N GLY A 474 -0.14 -9.67 -23.87
CA GLY A 474 -0.73 -10.37 -22.74
C GLY A 474 -1.63 -11.51 -23.22
N LEU A 475 -1.84 -12.55 -22.42
CA LEU A 475 -2.57 -13.79 -22.73
C LEU A 475 -3.96 -13.59 -23.35
N PHE A 476 -4.49 -12.36 -23.37
CA PHE A 476 -5.79 -11.97 -23.92
C PHE A 476 -5.72 -10.83 -24.96
N GLY A 477 -4.57 -10.58 -25.58
CA GLY A 477 -4.48 -9.63 -26.71
C GLY A 477 -4.57 -8.14 -26.36
N PHE A 478 -4.58 -7.76 -25.09
CA PHE A 478 -4.57 -6.35 -24.68
C PHE A 478 -3.15 -5.80 -24.71
N ALA A 479 -2.95 -4.72 -25.47
CA ALA A 479 -1.67 -4.02 -25.55
C ALA A 479 -1.27 -3.49 -24.16
N ARG A 480 -0.28 -4.08 -23.55
CA ARG A 480 0.37 -3.55 -22.35
C ARG A 480 1.05 -2.22 -22.74
N ARG A 481 0.99 -1.21 -21.88
CA ARG A 481 1.46 0.12 -22.22
C ARG A 481 2.75 0.45 -21.48
N ASN A 482 3.75 0.92 -22.22
CA ASN A 482 4.95 1.52 -21.64
C ASN A 482 4.56 2.66 -20.71
N CYS A 483 5.10 2.62 -19.49
CA CYS A 483 4.91 3.67 -18.51
C CYS A 483 6.19 4.48 -18.31
N THR A 484 6.03 5.79 -18.28
CA THR A 484 7.04 6.72 -17.80
C THR A 484 6.56 7.33 -16.49
N SER A 485 7.47 7.83 -15.67
CA SER A 485 7.12 8.49 -14.41
C SER A 485 6.20 9.70 -14.60
N THR A 486 6.23 10.35 -15.76
CA THR A 486 5.32 11.45 -16.10
C THR A 486 3.94 11.00 -16.52
N ALA A 487 3.82 9.82 -17.14
CA ALA A 487 2.55 9.34 -17.70
C ALA A 487 1.78 8.40 -16.74
N CYS A 488 2.45 7.75 -15.79
CA CYS A 488 1.85 6.69 -14.99
C CYS A 488 1.96 6.91 -13.47
N GLY A 489 2.81 7.80 -13.01
CA GLY A 489 3.04 8.05 -11.58
C GLY A 489 4.51 7.90 -11.19
N ALA A 490 4.81 7.83 -9.90
CA ALA A 490 6.19 7.83 -9.39
C ALA A 490 6.97 6.53 -9.68
N GLY A 491 6.27 5.40 -9.79
CA GLY A 491 6.91 4.09 -9.97
C GLY A 491 6.23 2.99 -9.17
N LEU A 492 6.99 1.93 -8.91
CA LEU A 492 6.54 0.77 -8.14
C LEU A 492 6.93 0.92 -6.66
N LEU A 493 6.07 0.46 -5.77
CA LEU A 493 6.31 0.47 -4.33
C LEU A 493 7.59 -0.32 -3.98
N ASN A 494 8.52 0.34 -3.31
CA ASN A 494 9.77 -0.23 -2.82
C ASN A 494 9.86 -0.03 -1.30
N VAL A 495 9.35 -0.99 -0.55
CA VAL A 495 9.28 -0.89 0.93
C VAL A 495 10.67 -0.87 1.55
N VAL A 496 11.59 -1.68 1.03
CA VAL A 496 13.00 -1.72 1.52
C VAL A 496 13.67 -0.38 1.33
N GLY A 497 13.61 0.20 0.13
CA GLY A 497 14.20 1.51 -0.16
C GLY A 497 13.56 2.63 0.66
N ALA A 498 12.24 2.61 0.82
CA ALA A 498 11.52 3.56 1.66
C ALA A 498 11.94 3.46 3.14
N LEU A 499 12.09 2.26 3.67
CA LEU A 499 12.53 2.05 5.06
C LEU A 499 13.98 2.49 5.26
N GLN A 500 14.87 2.22 4.30
CA GLN A 500 16.25 2.72 4.31
C GLN A 500 16.29 4.25 4.31
N ALA A 501 15.55 4.89 3.39
CA ALA A 501 15.44 6.34 3.34
C ALA A 501 14.88 6.94 4.64
N THR A 502 13.96 6.26 5.31
CA THR A 502 13.44 6.66 6.62
C THR A 502 14.53 6.70 7.70
N ARG A 503 15.47 5.77 7.66
CA ARG A 503 16.59 5.69 8.63
C ARG A 503 17.73 6.64 8.28
N GLU A 504 18.03 6.79 7.00
CA GLU A 504 19.05 7.71 6.51
C GLU A 504 18.61 9.17 6.68
N SER A 505 17.34 9.44 6.63
CA SER A 505 16.74 10.72 6.98
C SER A 505 16.67 10.99 8.50
N SER A 506 17.38 10.21 9.33
CA SER A 506 17.79 10.66 10.69
C SER A 506 18.80 11.82 10.64
N ASN A 507 19.36 12.10 9.48
CA ASN A 507 19.78 13.42 9.01
C ASN A 507 18.55 14.08 8.37
N ALA A 508 17.63 14.56 9.18
CA ALA A 508 16.30 14.96 8.78
C ALA A 508 16.32 15.97 7.60
N LEU A 509 15.40 15.77 6.66
CA LEU A 509 15.08 16.82 5.70
C LEU A 509 14.42 17.99 6.44
N PRO A 510 14.59 19.21 5.98
CA PRO A 510 13.80 20.32 6.50
C PRO A 510 12.31 20.04 6.28
N VAL A 511 11.47 20.49 7.19
CA VAL A 511 10.01 20.38 7.07
C VAL A 511 9.50 21.62 6.37
N ALA A 512 9.00 21.48 5.14
CA ALA A 512 8.27 22.53 4.45
C ALA A 512 6.81 22.52 4.95
N ASN A 513 6.41 23.54 5.68
CA ASN A 513 5.08 23.70 6.23
C ASN A 513 4.41 24.94 5.62
N VAL A 514 3.32 24.73 4.86
CA VAL A 514 2.55 25.83 4.28
C VAL A 514 1.28 26.02 5.09
N GLN A 515 1.19 27.17 5.74
CA GLN A 515 -0.05 27.60 6.38
C GLN A 515 -0.86 28.46 5.42
N GLN A 516 -2.10 28.13 5.28
CA GLN A 516 -3.10 28.95 4.62
C GLN A 516 -3.78 29.83 5.67
N SER A 517 -3.68 31.14 5.54
CA SER A 517 -4.57 32.04 6.27
C SER A 517 -6.01 31.76 5.84
N ALA A 518 -6.93 31.68 6.79
CA ALA A 518 -8.32 31.30 6.58
C ALA A 518 -8.93 31.99 5.36
N VAL A 519 -9.52 31.18 4.49
CA VAL A 519 -10.40 31.54 3.36
C VAL A 519 -9.88 32.68 2.46
N VAL A 520 -9.36 32.30 1.31
CA VAL A 520 -8.96 33.23 0.25
C VAL A 520 -10.19 33.97 -0.27
N ALA A 521 -10.23 35.28 -0.08
CA ALA A 521 -11.26 36.12 -0.67
C ALA A 521 -11.17 36.07 -2.20
N SER A 522 -12.30 35.97 -2.88
CA SER A 522 -12.43 35.56 -4.27
C SER A 522 -11.68 36.39 -5.31
N ASN A 523 -11.29 37.62 -5.05
CA ASN A 523 -10.70 38.49 -6.05
C ASN A 523 -9.60 39.44 -5.51
N GLY A 524 -9.04 39.15 -4.32
CA GLY A 524 -8.03 39.98 -3.68
C GLY A 524 -6.66 39.28 -3.55
N PRO A 525 -5.62 40.04 -3.26
CA PRO A 525 -4.33 39.48 -2.91
C PRO A 525 -4.42 38.65 -1.61
N PHE A 526 -3.61 37.60 -1.52
CA PHE A 526 -3.51 36.75 -0.33
C PHE A 526 -2.08 36.32 -0.07
N THR A 527 -1.82 35.86 1.15
CA THR A 527 -0.52 35.39 1.58
C THR A 527 -0.54 33.91 1.92
N LEU A 528 0.44 33.18 1.42
CA LEU A 528 0.79 31.85 1.90
C LEU A 528 1.98 31.97 2.84
N ASN A 529 1.89 31.31 3.99
CA ASN A 529 2.90 31.43 5.02
C ASN A 529 3.65 30.10 5.24
N GLY A 530 4.96 30.13 5.11
CA GLY A 530 5.86 29.03 5.36
C GLY A 530 6.66 29.15 6.67
N ASP A 531 6.33 30.11 7.54
CA ASP A 531 7.11 30.44 8.74
C ASP A 531 7.21 29.28 9.75
N LEU A 532 6.30 28.33 9.71
CA LEU A 532 6.37 27.12 10.54
C LEU A 532 7.24 26.02 9.95
N SER A 533 7.93 26.28 8.87
CA SER A 533 8.92 25.36 8.33
C SER A 533 10.11 25.26 9.30
N THR A 534 10.68 24.06 9.39
CA THR A 534 11.82 23.80 10.27
C THR A 534 12.95 23.12 9.51
N ASN A 535 14.17 23.32 9.96
CA ASN A 535 15.32 22.54 9.51
C ASN A 535 15.27 21.12 10.10
N SER A 536 16.26 20.32 9.77
CA SER A 536 16.39 18.94 10.21
C SER A 536 16.47 18.78 11.74
N ALA A 537 16.80 19.83 12.46
CA ALA A 537 16.85 19.82 13.93
C ALA A 537 15.57 20.38 14.58
N GLY A 538 14.53 20.68 13.78
CA GLY A 538 13.27 21.25 14.28
C GLY A 538 13.32 22.76 14.56
N SER A 539 14.35 23.47 14.08
CA SER A 539 14.54 24.91 14.24
C SER A 539 14.19 25.66 12.96
N SER A 540 13.70 26.88 13.06
CA SER A 540 13.50 27.79 11.93
C SER A 540 14.79 28.48 11.45
N ALA A 541 15.94 28.22 12.08
CA ALA A 541 17.23 28.78 11.67
C ALA A 541 17.78 28.09 10.42
N ASN A 542 18.61 28.81 9.66
CA ASN A 542 19.32 28.29 8.48
C ASN A 542 18.39 27.73 7.38
N LEU A 543 17.23 28.33 7.17
CA LEU A 543 16.32 27.98 6.11
C LEU A 543 16.38 29.00 4.97
N SER A 544 16.33 28.47 3.74
CA SER A 544 15.99 29.24 2.55
C SER A 544 14.71 28.70 1.94
N TYR A 545 13.96 29.59 1.30
CA TYR A 545 12.63 29.33 0.78
C TYR A 545 12.60 29.56 -0.72
N SER A 546 11.82 28.74 -1.43
CA SER A 546 11.55 28.94 -2.85
C SER A 546 10.11 28.58 -3.13
N TRP A 547 9.33 29.57 -3.58
CA TRP A 547 7.93 29.39 -3.95
C TRP A 547 7.77 29.38 -5.46
N GLN A 548 6.93 28.49 -5.94
CA GLN A 548 6.58 28.39 -7.34
C GLN A 548 5.10 28.06 -7.49
N GLN A 549 4.40 28.70 -8.43
CA GLN A 549 3.12 28.20 -8.89
C GLN A 549 3.36 26.99 -9.80
N VAL A 550 2.77 25.83 -9.46
CA VAL A 550 2.98 24.57 -10.18
C VAL A 550 1.76 24.14 -10.99
N PHE A 551 0.59 24.76 -10.72
CA PHE A 551 -0.64 24.50 -11.46
C PHE A 551 -1.57 25.73 -11.44
N GLY A 552 -2.44 25.83 -12.47
CA GLY A 552 -3.45 26.88 -12.61
C GLY A 552 -3.02 28.03 -13.54
N ASN A 553 -3.95 28.96 -13.80
CA ASN A 553 -3.64 30.16 -14.60
C ASN A 553 -2.57 30.98 -13.87
N PRO A 554 -1.55 31.49 -14.60
CA PRO A 554 -0.48 32.26 -13.99
C PRO A 554 -1.00 33.47 -13.20
N VAL A 555 -0.52 33.60 -11.96
CA VAL A 555 -0.80 34.76 -11.10
C VAL A 555 0.49 35.47 -10.75
N ALA A 556 0.39 36.77 -10.49
CA ALA A 556 1.57 37.57 -10.11
C ALA A 556 1.99 37.21 -8.67
N LEU A 557 3.26 36.83 -8.51
CA LEU A 557 3.85 36.42 -7.24
C LEU A 557 4.88 37.45 -6.79
N ALA A 558 4.93 37.73 -5.47
CA ALA A 558 5.99 38.50 -4.85
C ALA A 558 6.52 37.81 -3.61
N GLY A 559 7.82 37.96 -3.34
CA GLY A 559 8.46 37.29 -2.20
C GLY A 559 8.69 35.81 -2.39
N THR A 560 8.96 35.37 -3.62
CA THR A 560 9.14 33.95 -3.95
C THR A 560 10.31 33.25 -3.22
N THR A 561 11.20 34.03 -2.61
CA THR A 561 12.34 33.55 -1.80
C THR A 561 12.18 33.85 -0.31
N ASN A 562 11.05 34.43 0.10
CA ASN A 562 10.76 34.73 1.50
C ASN A 562 10.03 33.53 2.16
N SER A 563 9.98 33.53 3.48
CA SER A 563 9.15 32.54 4.22
C SER A 563 7.66 32.67 3.90
N SER A 564 7.20 33.86 3.46
CA SER A 564 5.84 34.12 3.01
C SER A 564 5.79 34.55 1.54
N LEU A 565 4.83 33.97 0.80
CA LEU A 565 4.52 34.29 -0.58
C LEU A 565 3.31 35.22 -0.64
N GLN A 566 3.44 36.33 -1.35
CA GLN A 566 2.34 37.23 -1.69
C GLN A 566 1.80 36.88 -3.08
N VAL A 567 0.56 36.45 -3.18
CA VAL A 567 -0.17 36.31 -4.44
C VAL A 567 -0.93 37.60 -4.67
N GLN A 568 -0.50 38.38 -5.67
CA GLN A 568 -0.94 39.77 -5.85
C GLN A 568 -2.25 39.91 -6.62
N SER A 569 -2.68 38.90 -7.33
CA SER A 569 -3.92 38.89 -8.11
C SER A 569 -4.89 37.84 -7.61
N GLY A 570 -6.18 38.13 -7.68
CA GLY A 570 -7.22 37.20 -7.33
C GLY A 570 -7.22 35.98 -8.27
N MET A 571 -7.65 34.84 -7.73
CA MET A 571 -7.79 33.58 -8.45
C MET A 571 -9.22 33.35 -8.96
N ALA A 572 -9.90 34.39 -9.44
CA ALA A 572 -11.32 34.33 -9.81
C ALA A 572 -11.64 33.11 -10.68
N GLY A 573 -12.44 32.20 -10.17
CA GLY A 573 -12.90 31.01 -10.88
C GLY A 573 -11.84 29.94 -11.15
N ASN A 574 -10.63 30.04 -10.58
CA ASN A 574 -9.49 29.17 -10.87
C ASN A 574 -9.05 28.34 -9.68
N ILE A 575 -8.51 27.18 -9.98
CA ILE A 575 -7.71 26.36 -9.06
C ILE A 575 -6.24 26.65 -9.33
N ALA A 576 -5.46 26.89 -8.30
CA ALA A 576 -4.00 27.01 -8.41
C ALA A 576 -3.30 26.21 -7.34
N GLU A 577 -2.12 25.71 -7.68
CA GLU A 577 -1.23 25.02 -6.73
C GLU A 577 0.08 25.79 -6.62
N PHE A 578 0.54 25.91 -5.38
CA PHE A 578 1.79 26.58 -5.06
C PHE A 578 2.68 25.59 -4.30
N ALA A 579 3.90 25.42 -4.77
CA ALA A 579 4.91 24.62 -4.12
C ALA A 579 5.84 25.52 -3.29
N LEU A 580 6.04 25.17 -2.04
CA LEU A 580 7.08 25.71 -1.18
C LEU A 580 8.20 24.69 -1.07
N THR A 581 9.37 25.02 -1.58
CA THR A 581 10.60 24.29 -1.31
C THR A 581 11.37 25.00 -0.21
N VAL A 582 11.65 24.26 0.88
CA VAL A 582 12.47 24.74 2.00
C VAL A 582 13.80 23.99 1.96
N THR A 583 14.89 24.74 1.99
CA THR A 583 16.25 24.19 2.01
C THR A 583 16.91 24.53 3.35
N ASP A 584 17.39 23.53 4.06
CA ASP A 584 18.31 23.69 5.19
C ASP A 584 19.69 24.05 4.62
N THR A 585 20.11 25.31 4.82
CA THR A 585 21.35 25.82 4.26
C THR A 585 22.61 25.27 4.95
N ALA A 586 22.46 24.70 6.15
CA ALA A 586 23.56 24.04 6.85
C ALA A 586 23.87 22.64 6.30
N THR A 587 22.84 21.93 5.82
CA THR A 587 22.97 20.57 5.29
C THR A 587 22.84 20.52 3.76
N ASN A 588 22.42 21.62 3.12
CA ASN A 588 22.07 21.74 1.71
C ASN A 588 21.00 20.72 1.26
N ARG A 589 20.06 20.42 2.14
CA ARG A 589 18.94 19.50 1.89
C ARG A 589 17.65 20.27 1.74
N SER A 590 16.78 19.82 0.86
CA SER A 590 15.52 20.47 0.55
C SER A 590 14.35 19.53 0.71
N ASN A 591 13.20 20.09 1.07
CA ASN A 591 11.90 19.41 1.04
C ASN A 591 10.86 20.37 0.44
N THR A 592 9.84 19.80 -0.22
CA THR A 592 8.80 20.58 -0.90
C THR A 592 7.42 20.19 -0.41
N SER A 593 6.61 21.17 -0.07
CA SER A 593 5.18 21.03 0.24
C SER A 593 4.36 21.76 -0.82
N VAL A 594 3.25 21.16 -1.25
CA VAL A 594 2.34 21.75 -2.23
C VAL A 594 1.00 22.07 -1.56
N VAL A 595 0.53 23.29 -1.75
CA VAL A 595 -0.81 23.71 -1.32
C VAL A 595 -1.66 23.97 -2.56
N ARG A 596 -2.87 23.40 -2.56
CA ARG A 596 -3.88 23.64 -3.58
C ARG A 596 -4.93 24.61 -3.05
N LEU A 597 -5.22 25.65 -3.81
CA LEU A 597 -6.22 26.65 -3.49
C LEU A 597 -7.29 26.67 -4.57
N ALA A 598 -8.55 26.78 -4.14
CA ALA A 598 -9.67 27.04 -5.02
C ALA A 598 -10.35 28.35 -4.61
N ASN A 599 -10.72 29.15 -5.58
CA ASN A 599 -11.51 30.32 -5.34
C ASN A 599 -12.98 29.93 -5.20
N VAL A 600 -13.55 30.09 -4.01
CA VAL A 600 -14.97 29.89 -3.74
C VAL A 600 -15.66 31.25 -3.86
N SER A 601 -16.68 31.34 -4.70
CA SER A 601 -17.45 32.59 -4.84
C SER A 601 -18.11 32.98 -3.51
N ALA A 602 -18.23 34.27 -3.26
CA ALA A 602 -18.78 34.81 -2.00
C ALA A 602 -20.22 34.32 -1.68
N ASN A 603 -20.93 33.80 -2.66
CA ASN A 603 -22.30 33.30 -2.52
C ASN A 603 -22.40 31.90 -1.91
N GLU A 604 -21.31 31.16 -1.80
CA GLU A 604 -21.29 29.81 -1.20
C GLU A 604 -20.90 29.82 0.29
N ARG A 605 -20.74 30.99 0.90
CA ARG A 605 -20.22 31.16 2.26
C ARG A 605 -21.26 31.21 3.35
N THR A 606 -22.54 31.20 3.05
CA THR A 606 -23.60 31.27 4.08
C THR A 606 -24.35 29.96 4.19
N PHE A 607 -23.68 28.94 4.71
CA PHE A 607 -24.37 27.91 5.43
C PHE A 607 -24.29 28.25 6.93
N THR A 608 -25.16 29.09 7.39
CA THR A 608 -25.51 29.16 8.82
C THR A 608 -26.40 27.97 9.10
N PRO A 609 -26.04 27.06 10.00
CA PRO A 609 -27.01 26.10 10.50
C PRO A 609 -28.08 26.88 11.23
N SER A 610 -29.27 27.01 10.65
CA SER A 610 -30.44 27.42 11.38
C SER A 610 -30.77 26.30 12.35
N VAL A 611 -30.51 26.54 13.61
CA VAL A 611 -31.11 25.79 14.71
C VAL A 611 -32.59 26.15 14.69
N ASP A 612 -33.40 25.30 14.10
CA ASP A 612 -34.86 25.45 14.17
C ASP A 612 -35.31 24.90 15.51
N SER A 613 -35.47 25.83 16.44
CA SER A 613 -36.20 25.60 17.68
C SER A 613 -37.59 26.11 17.52
N SER A 614 -38.55 25.24 17.67
CA SER A 614 -39.95 25.46 18.02
C SER A 614 -41.00 25.37 16.92
N GLY A 615 -41.86 24.48 17.23
CA GLY A 615 -43.12 24.09 16.74
C GLY A 615 -44.15 25.18 16.37
N GLY A 616 -45.13 24.75 15.61
CA GLY A 616 -46.46 25.38 15.59
C GLY A 616 -46.95 25.82 14.22
N ASP A 617 -47.66 24.94 13.59
CA ASP A 617 -49.01 25.12 12.99
C ASP A 617 -49.30 26.14 11.87
N THR A 618 -49.92 25.55 10.85
CA THR A 618 -51.06 26.02 10.01
C THR A 618 -50.83 27.02 8.87
N SER A 619 -51.27 26.53 7.76
CA SER A 619 -52.16 27.09 6.72
C SER A 619 -51.56 27.48 5.36
N THR A 620 -51.99 26.69 4.38
CA THR A 620 -52.61 27.03 3.07
C THR A 620 -52.11 28.26 2.31
N SER A 621 -51.58 28.08 1.09
CA SER A 621 -52.33 28.37 -0.14
C SER A 621 -51.44 28.47 -1.40
N THR A 622 -51.85 27.71 -2.43
CA THR A 622 -51.94 28.06 -3.86
C THR A 622 -50.75 28.49 -4.66
N SER A 623 -50.52 27.63 -5.64
CA SER A 623 -49.78 27.83 -6.93
C SER A 623 -50.26 29.07 -7.72
N PRO A 624 -49.54 29.51 -8.77
CA PRO A 624 -49.70 28.80 -10.04
C PRO A 624 -48.42 28.65 -10.94
N VAL A 625 -48.54 27.65 -11.72
CA VAL A 625 -47.84 27.21 -12.95
C VAL A 625 -47.61 28.35 -13.95
N SER A 626 -46.45 28.35 -14.59
CA SER A 626 -46.35 28.69 -16.00
C SER A 626 -45.21 27.94 -16.70
N ALA A 627 -45.63 27.19 -17.69
CA ALA A 627 -44.80 26.45 -18.63
C ALA A 627 -44.36 27.36 -19.77
N THR A 628 -43.14 27.19 -20.24
CA THR A 628 -42.81 27.41 -21.67
C THR A 628 -41.78 26.37 -22.14
N GLN A 629 -42.18 25.80 -23.27
CA GLN A 629 -41.49 24.78 -24.08
C GLN A 629 -40.30 25.37 -24.84
N GLY A 630 -39.40 24.46 -25.22
CA GLY A 630 -38.48 24.52 -26.33
C GLY A 630 -37.23 23.73 -25.97
N GLY A 631 -36.87 22.61 -26.53
CA GLY A 631 -36.95 22.07 -27.86
C GLY A 631 -35.53 21.71 -28.26
N GLY A 632 -35.26 20.42 -28.51
CA GLY A 632 -34.24 20.01 -29.46
C GLY A 632 -33.04 19.20 -28.96
N GLY A 633 -33.07 17.90 -29.23
CA GLY A 633 -32.04 17.12 -29.91
C GLY A 633 -30.92 16.53 -29.03
N GLY A 634 -30.87 15.29 -28.71
CA GLY A 634 -30.63 14.15 -29.60
C GLY A 634 -29.21 13.63 -29.38
N GLY A 635 -29.05 12.40 -28.95
CA GLY A 635 -27.75 11.70 -29.03
C GLY A 635 -27.52 10.63 -27.96
N GLY A 636 -28.41 9.65 -27.88
CA GLY A 636 -28.14 8.42 -27.14
C GLY A 636 -27.25 7.52 -28.00
N GLY A 637 -26.08 7.17 -27.50
CA GLY A 637 -25.21 6.12 -28.03
C GLY A 637 -25.46 4.81 -27.30
N ALA A 638 -26.35 3.99 -27.87
CA ALA A 638 -26.53 2.61 -27.44
C ALA A 638 -25.27 1.82 -27.77
N MET A 639 -24.68 1.19 -26.80
CA MET A 639 -23.71 0.13 -27.02
C MET A 639 -24.44 -1.11 -27.57
N GLY A 640 -24.02 -1.50 -28.76
CA GLY A 640 -24.67 -2.56 -29.53
C GLY A 640 -24.46 -3.94 -28.93
N LEU A 641 -25.44 -4.76 -29.18
CA LEU A 641 -25.63 -6.17 -28.87
C LEU A 641 -24.50 -7.14 -29.35
N ALA A 642 -23.38 -6.65 -29.81
CA ALA A 642 -22.27 -7.47 -30.33
C ALA A 642 -21.33 -8.01 -29.25
N GLY A 643 -21.35 -7.44 -28.05
CA GLY A 643 -20.50 -7.88 -26.94
C GLY A 643 -20.99 -9.14 -26.20
N LEU A 644 -22.29 -9.40 -26.25
CA LEU A 644 -22.89 -10.51 -25.49
C LEU A 644 -22.86 -11.85 -26.25
N LEU A 645 -22.67 -11.85 -27.56
CA LEU A 645 -22.55 -13.08 -28.35
C LEU A 645 -21.17 -13.75 -28.31
N GLY A 646 -20.12 -13.00 -27.94
CA GLY A 646 -18.75 -13.53 -27.82
C GLY A 646 -18.53 -14.43 -26.60
N LEU A 647 -19.18 -14.14 -25.48
CA LEU A 647 -19.02 -14.93 -24.26
C LEU A 647 -19.79 -16.26 -24.31
N GLY A 648 -20.93 -16.31 -24.97
CA GLY A 648 -21.73 -17.52 -25.13
C GLY A 648 -21.06 -18.59 -26.00
N ILE A 649 -20.27 -18.18 -26.98
CA ILE A 649 -19.58 -19.09 -27.92
C ILE A 649 -18.33 -19.70 -27.25
N LEU A 650 -17.62 -18.96 -26.39
CA LEU A 650 -16.47 -19.46 -25.67
C LEU A 650 -16.82 -20.51 -24.62
N LEU A 651 -17.95 -20.37 -23.92
CA LEU A 651 -18.46 -21.38 -22.99
C LEU A 651 -18.92 -22.67 -23.69
N ALA A 652 -19.49 -22.58 -24.91
CA ALA A 652 -19.90 -23.73 -25.66
C ALA A 652 -18.72 -24.53 -26.27
N VAL A 653 -17.63 -23.86 -26.62
CA VAL A 653 -16.40 -24.51 -27.11
C VAL A 653 -15.65 -25.18 -25.96
N TRP A 654 -15.65 -24.58 -24.78
CA TRP A 654 -14.96 -25.14 -23.59
C TRP A 654 -15.65 -26.41 -23.08
N ARG A 655 -16.99 -26.46 -23.11
CA ARG A 655 -17.75 -27.69 -22.76
C ARG A 655 -17.52 -28.85 -23.73
N ARG A 656 -17.23 -28.57 -25.02
CA ARG A 656 -16.94 -29.64 -26.01
C ARG A 656 -15.52 -30.20 -25.90
N ILE A 657 -14.56 -29.45 -25.34
CA ILE A 657 -13.17 -29.92 -25.17
C ILE A 657 -12.98 -30.76 -23.92
N LEU A 658 -13.81 -30.57 -22.91
CA LEU A 658 -13.68 -31.28 -21.62
C LEU A 658 -14.65 -32.48 -21.45
N GLY A 659 -15.52 -32.76 -22.41
CA GLY A 659 -16.34 -33.98 -22.41
C GLY A 659 -17.31 -34.11 -21.22
N VAL A 660 -17.76 -33.01 -20.66
CA VAL A 660 -18.72 -33.00 -19.53
C VAL A 660 -20.07 -32.56 -20.08
N ASN A 661 -21.05 -33.47 -20.02
CA ASN A 661 -22.46 -33.22 -20.37
C ASN A 661 -23.12 -32.31 -19.34
#